data_faa11ff28425ed000b38fd166cdbe91a
#
_entry.id   faa11ff28425ed000b38fd166cdbe91a
#
_cell.length_a   1.000
_cell.length_b   1.000
_cell.length_c   1.000
_cell.angle_alpha   90.00
_cell.angle_beta   90.00
_cell.angle_gamma   90.00
#
_symmetry.space_group_name_H-M   'P 1'
#
loop_
_entity.id
_entity.type
_entity.pdbx_description
1 polymer ?
#
loop_
_entity_poly.entity_id
_entity_poly.type
_entity_poly.pdbx_seq_one_letter_code
_entity_poly.pdbx_strand_id
1 'polypeptide(L)'
;MKTVILFIRSALMLPVFILIVNTGLCYATAPGAPSNLRTCDKIKPVGTNNKPFFGWYVNDADKNELQSAYQILVANSLAKLNAGKGDVWDSGKVPSSMQNYVNMLGNAVIPATRYYWKVRSWDKAGVAGPYSATSYFDTGLFTADDWVGAKWVKRNTLDKDDYTYYRKNFTLSKKTVKRAVVYVAACHNYELYLNGKIVSKGSSNHYPQYAYYNAFDVTTAVKAGVVNNLSALTHWYGGGQGRATGSRGFILKMVTEYTDGSKSLAGTDNSWKQKQATYWTAGQPARNGEGNGYLDRIDARNAINGWNTVACNDANWDAAVEIGAPPVAPWVNPLRADLTRVIEQTIKPVSVKSLGAGKFIIDLGKIYAGVPSINFTGGKAGDVVNIRGAYLLDDDGTASTKSGNQSTNLAYYFTLNGKQSMFQPLVYLAYRYIQVDNSPNVLTVDNVQFITRHFELDESKAQFTSSHNMLNQVWNLMIHSLVQGAQEGFVDTPTREKGAFLGDGSYQGPPAMSTMGERAMNHRVLLEFLDSQDQYWPDGRLNAVYPNVDGKRDIPDYTQEYLIWVWDYYLLTGNVEFLKTNYAKLKKVADYVHAYTNPATGLIHNLAGGGGAYKYGIIDWPQSMRYGYDMGTESRTVIDALAYIDYDIMAKIAAVLGNAPDKEIYNTYASDIKKAMNVKLLNTDGVYIDGLMTDLSQSKHISQQANMYAYATGIVPNENRNTVFAGIKERKMASGMVTLRYLPEAIGQAGDGEHLIDLYTNTTWDGWAKTVAKGGTMTWEAWDADVANESLSHPWGAIGLLAMQQYMLGVTVLKPQYELVQIKPLDFGDQLKFAKGVFPGDRGNLAVNWERNTQRYLMTVTIPANVTAKIYIPKCGKPGNSIWVDGKQITGIQEGEYILAGNIGSGVHRFERSVK
;
A
#
# COMPACT_ATOMS: atom_id res chain seq x y z
N MET A 1 -43.53 63.76 64.82
CA MET A 1 -43.00 64.32 66.10
C MET A 1 -41.53 63.90 66.17
N LYS A 2 -40.66 64.90 66.38
CA LYS A 2 -39.29 64.92 66.79
C LYS A 2 -38.24 64.28 65.86
N THR A 3 -37.61 65.21 65.19
CA THR A 3 -36.28 65.27 64.57
C THR A 3 -35.17 64.88 65.53
N VAL A 4 -34.18 64.16 65.11
CA VAL A 4 -32.83 64.27 65.67
C VAL A 4 -31.84 64.18 64.52
N ILE A 5 -31.07 65.17 64.32
CA ILE A 5 -29.92 65.32 63.41
C ILE A 5 -28.70 64.81 64.12
N LEU A 6 -27.91 63.96 63.49
CA LEU A 6 -26.55 63.64 63.92
C LEU A 6 -25.57 63.75 62.73
N PHE A 7 -24.60 64.65 62.87
CA PHE A 7 -23.45 64.80 61.96
C PHE A 7 -22.51 63.58 62.09
N ILE A 8 -22.08 63.01 60.95
CA ILE A 8 -20.92 62.17 60.94
C ILE A 8 -19.96 62.63 59.87
N ARG A 9 -18.69 62.76 60.27
CA ARG A 9 -17.54 63.27 59.54
C ARG A 9 -17.18 62.31 58.39
N SER A 10 -16.85 62.94 57.30
CA SER A 10 -16.26 62.28 56.10
C SER A 10 -14.87 61.79 56.43
N ALA A 11 -14.59 60.45 56.32
CA ALA A 11 -13.27 59.90 56.23
C ALA A 11 -13.08 59.42 54.79
N LEU A 12 -12.16 60.01 54.08
CA LEU A 12 -11.68 59.48 52.77
C LEU A 12 -11.03 58.14 52.97
N MET A 13 -11.64 57.04 52.41
CA MET A 13 -10.99 55.78 52.19
C MET A 13 -10.57 55.71 50.72
N LEU A 14 -9.24 55.65 50.45
CA LEU A 14 -8.64 55.26 49.18
C LEU A 14 -8.91 53.78 48.94
N PRO A 15 -9.47 53.35 47.78
CA PRO A 15 -9.56 51.96 47.45
C PRO A 15 -8.18 51.45 47.05
N VAL A 16 -7.59 50.56 47.85
CA VAL A 16 -6.43 49.75 47.46
C VAL A 16 -6.96 48.72 46.45
N PHE A 17 -6.68 48.90 45.16
CA PHE A 17 -6.83 47.87 44.14
C PHE A 17 -5.77 46.80 44.36
N ILE A 18 -6.12 45.72 44.96
CA ILE A 18 -5.32 44.46 44.96
C ILE A 18 -5.46 43.88 43.56
N LEU A 19 -4.42 44.06 42.74
CA LEU A 19 -4.27 43.35 41.46
C LEU A 19 -4.01 41.88 41.80
N ILE A 20 -5.05 41.05 41.81
CA ILE A 20 -4.88 39.59 41.83
C ILE A 20 -4.35 39.21 40.46
N VAL A 21 -3.03 39.09 40.32
CA VAL A 21 -2.39 38.43 39.19
C VAL A 21 -2.74 36.93 39.34
N ASN A 22 -3.78 36.54 38.64
CA ASN A 22 -4.14 35.16 38.50
C ASN A 22 -3.05 34.52 37.60
N THR A 23 -1.91 34.12 38.18
CA THR A 23 -0.99 33.19 37.54
C THR A 23 -1.72 31.87 37.47
N GLY A 24 -2.51 31.67 36.40
CA GLY A 24 -3.07 30.39 36.09
C GLY A 24 -1.91 29.41 35.94
N LEU A 25 -1.61 28.66 37.00
CA LEU A 25 -0.83 27.43 36.88
C LEU A 25 -1.64 26.53 35.94
N CYS A 26 -1.21 26.50 34.70
CA CYS A 26 -1.72 25.51 33.74
C CYS A 26 -1.26 24.14 34.28
N TYR A 27 -2.06 23.48 35.10
CA TYR A 27 -1.80 22.10 35.48
C TYR A 27 -1.92 21.27 34.21
N ALA A 28 -0.89 20.49 33.89
CA ALA A 28 -0.97 19.49 32.86
C ALA A 28 -2.20 18.60 33.12
N THR A 29 -3.05 18.44 32.13
CA THR A 29 -4.23 17.58 32.25
C THR A 29 -3.80 16.14 32.04
N ALA A 30 -4.46 15.20 32.76
CA ALA A 30 -4.19 13.78 32.50
C ALA A 30 -4.49 13.44 31.03
N PRO A 31 -3.71 12.53 30.42
CA PRO A 31 -3.95 12.13 29.04
C PRO A 31 -5.34 11.49 28.91
N GLY A 32 -5.98 11.71 27.75
CA GLY A 32 -7.24 11.06 27.40
C GLY A 32 -7.08 9.55 27.17
N ALA A 33 -8.21 8.85 27.07
CA ALA A 33 -8.20 7.43 26.73
C ALA A 33 -7.53 7.19 25.38
N PRO A 34 -6.57 6.24 25.25
CA PRO A 34 -6.00 5.87 23.96
C PRO A 34 -7.04 5.45 22.93
N SER A 35 -6.81 5.78 21.66
CA SER A 35 -7.72 5.48 20.55
C SER A 35 -7.03 4.72 19.42
N ASN A 36 -7.75 4.42 18.35
CA ASN A 36 -7.24 3.69 17.18
C ASN A 36 -6.46 2.42 17.54
N LEU A 37 -7.07 1.56 18.37
CA LEU A 37 -6.47 0.34 18.87
C LEU A 37 -6.31 -0.68 17.75
N ARG A 38 -5.07 -1.06 17.47
CA ARG A 38 -4.69 -2.01 16.43
C ARG A 38 -4.01 -3.23 17.02
N THR A 39 -4.28 -4.40 16.43
CA THR A 39 -3.53 -5.64 16.64
C THR A 39 -3.04 -6.09 15.28
N CYS A 40 -1.73 -6.34 15.11
CA CYS A 40 -1.13 -6.67 13.82
C CYS A 40 -1.55 -5.68 12.72
N ASP A 41 -1.44 -4.38 13.01
CA ASP A 41 -1.79 -3.24 12.14
C ASP A 41 -3.27 -3.11 11.75
N LYS A 42 -4.15 -3.99 12.23
CA LYS A 42 -5.58 -4.00 11.90
C LYS A 42 -6.47 -3.71 13.11
N ILE A 43 -7.62 -3.12 12.86
CA ILE A 43 -8.67 -2.90 13.87
C ILE A 43 -9.50 -4.18 13.98
N LYS A 44 -9.51 -4.78 15.18
CA LYS A 44 -10.27 -6.01 15.48
C LYS A 44 -10.05 -7.13 14.45
N PRO A 45 -8.81 -7.52 14.15
CA PRO A 45 -8.52 -8.53 13.14
C PRO A 45 -9.07 -9.89 13.50
N VAL A 46 -9.40 -10.68 12.46
CA VAL A 46 -9.75 -12.10 12.55
C VAL A 46 -8.69 -12.90 11.84
N GLY A 47 -8.05 -13.85 12.55
CA GLY A 47 -7.02 -14.70 11.99
C GLY A 47 -5.59 -14.20 12.22
N THR A 48 -5.28 -13.59 13.37
CA THR A 48 -3.91 -13.18 13.69
C THR A 48 -2.98 -14.38 13.89
N ASN A 49 -1.68 -14.17 13.73
CA ASN A 49 -0.66 -15.16 14.08
C ASN A 49 -0.52 -15.33 15.62
N ASN A 50 0.39 -16.19 16.05
CA ASN A 50 0.64 -16.51 17.46
C ASN A 50 1.52 -15.49 18.20
N LYS A 51 1.98 -14.44 17.53
CA LYS A 51 2.80 -13.36 18.08
C LYS A 51 2.14 -12.01 17.80
N PRO A 52 0.97 -11.71 18.39
CA PRO A 52 0.30 -10.45 18.16
C PRO A 52 1.12 -9.29 18.76
N PHE A 53 1.10 -8.17 18.05
CA PHE A 53 1.60 -6.89 18.54
C PHE A 53 0.49 -5.85 18.53
N PHE A 54 0.65 -4.82 19.36
CA PHE A 54 -0.37 -3.80 19.59
C PHE A 54 0.08 -2.41 19.18
N GLY A 55 -0.89 -1.60 18.78
CA GLY A 55 -0.69 -0.19 18.50
C GLY A 55 -1.91 0.64 18.92
N TRP A 56 -1.68 1.91 19.26
CA TRP A 56 -2.71 2.87 19.65
C TRP A 56 -2.29 4.31 19.39
N TYR A 57 -3.22 5.22 19.42
CA TYR A 57 -2.94 6.65 19.45
C TYR A 57 -3.02 7.15 20.89
N VAL A 58 -2.03 7.94 21.30
CA VAL A 58 -2.04 8.70 22.55
C VAL A 58 -2.87 9.96 22.32
N ASN A 59 -3.85 10.19 23.17
CA ASN A 59 -4.68 11.38 23.12
C ASN A 59 -4.30 12.27 24.29
N ASP A 60 -3.70 13.39 24.00
CA ASP A 60 -3.38 14.43 24.97
C ASP A 60 -3.62 15.80 24.33
N ALA A 61 -4.34 16.67 25.04
CA ALA A 61 -4.65 18.02 24.54
C ALA A 61 -3.57 19.04 24.87
N ASP A 62 -2.67 18.71 25.78
CA ASP A 62 -1.61 19.60 26.21
C ASP A 62 -0.49 19.66 25.15
N LYS A 63 0.15 20.82 25.06
CA LYS A 63 1.28 21.01 24.16
C LYS A 63 2.56 20.37 24.74
N ASN A 64 3.39 19.87 23.83
CA ASN A 64 4.67 19.24 24.16
C ASN A 64 4.53 17.98 25.03
N GLU A 65 3.44 17.22 24.83
CA GLU A 65 3.20 15.99 25.58
C GLU A 65 3.87 14.77 24.97
N LEU A 66 4.29 13.88 25.88
CA LEU A 66 4.92 12.60 25.57
C LEU A 66 4.31 11.51 26.45
N GLN A 67 4.13 10.33 25.90
CA GLN A 67 3.86 9.15 26.70
C GLN A 67 5.11 8.76 27.48
N SER A 68 5.05 8.75 28.81
CA SER A 68 6.16 8.27 29.66
C SER A 68 6.04 6.77 29.98
N ALA A 69 4.82 6.22 29.97
CA ALA A 69 4.57 4.80 30.19
C ALA A 69 3.25 4.35 29.56
N TYR A 70 3.09 3.04 29.42
CA TYR A 70 1.83 2.40 29.06
C TYR A 70 1.55 1.19 29.97
N GLN A 71 0.27 0.73 29.99
CA GLN A 71 -0.12 -0.57 30.51
C GLN A 71 -1.17 -1.20 29.60
N ILE A 72 -0.92 -2.44 29.17
CA ILE A 72 -1.82 -3.24 28.35
C ILE A 72 -2.38 -4.37 29.20
N LEU A 73 -3.70 -4.57 29.10
CA LEU A 73 -4.39 -5.74 29.65
C LEU A 73 -4.96 -6.58 28.52
N VAL A 74 -4.64 -7.87 28.48
CA VAL A 74 -5.21 -8.85 27.56
C VAL A 74 -5.90 -9.94 28.35
N ALA A 75 -7.16 -10.25 28.01
CA ALA A 75 -7.96 -11.24 28.69
C ALA A 75 -8.67 -12.19 27.72
N ASN A 76 -8.93 -13.42 28.15
CA ASN A 76 -9.69 -14.41 27.38
C ASN A 76 -11.22 -14.21 27.45
N SER A 77 -11.69 -13.25 28.24
CA SER A 77 -13.10 -12.88 28.29
C SER A 77 -13.30 -11.41 28.62
N LEU A 78 -14.39 -10.85 28.08
CA LEU A 78 -14.78 -9.47 28.32
C LEU A 78 -15.05 -9.20 29.83
N ALA A 79 -15.64 -10.17 30.54
CA ALA A 79 -15.92 -10.06 31.97
C ALA A 79 -14.64 -9.87 32.80
N LYS A 80 -13.59 -10.64 32.52
CA LYS A 80 -12.29 -10.49 33.21
C LYS A 80 -11.65 -9.14 32.88
N LEU A 81 -11.66 -8.72 31.61
CA LEU A 81 -11.08 -7.44 31.20
C LEU A 81 -11.81 -6.26 31.86
N ASN A 82 -13.16 -6.32 31.96
CA ASN A 82 -13.97 -5.30 32.62
C ASN A 82 -13.70 -5.24 34.13
N ALA A 83 -13.40 -6.38 34.76
CA ALA A 83 -12.95 -6.46 36.13
C ALA A 83 -11.47 -6.02 36.33
N GLY A 84 -10.83 -5.49 35.29
CA GLY A 84 -9.43 -5.04 35.37
C GLY A 84 -8.40 -6.16 35.39
N LYS A 85 -8.77 -7.39 34.99
CA LYS A 85 -7.89 -8.57 35.01
C LYS A 85 -7.40 -8.89 33.62
N GLY A 86 -6.09 -8.75 33.38
CA GLY A 86 -5.37 -9.24 32.21
C GLY A 86 -4.86 -10.66 32.43
N ASP A 87 -5.75 -11.66 32.44
CA ASP A 87 -5.38 -13.05 32.77
C ASP A 87 -4.52 -13.74 31.73
N VAL A 88 -4.43 -13.16 30.52
CA VAL A 88 -3.52 -13.62 29.46
C VAL A 88 -2.25 -12.78 29.48
N TRP A 89 -2.37 -11.47 29.64
CA TRP A 89 -1.26 -10.57 29.80
C TRP A 89 -1.67 -9.29 30.52
N ASP A 90 -0.97 -8.97 31.56
CA ASP A 90 -0.91 -7.65 32.17
C ASP A 90 0.55 -7.19 32.08
N SER A 91 0.80 -6.19 31.25
CA SER A 91 2.16 -5.67 31.07
C SER A 91 2.71 -4.97 32.34
N GLY A 92 1.83 -4.67 33.32
CA GLY A 92 2.16 -3.69 34.34
C GLY A 92 2.39 -2.30 33.72
N LYS A 93 2.84 -1.35 34.54
CA LYS A 93 3.31 -0.04 34.05
C LYS A 93 4.69 -0.21 33.40
N VAL A 94 4.77 -0.09 32.08
CA VAL A 94 6.03 -0.16 31.30
C VAL A 94 6.51 1.25 30.99
N PRO A 95 7.66 1.70 31.52
CA PRO A 95 8.26 3.00 31.19
C PRO A 95 8.73 3.00 29.73
N SER A 96 7.95 3.55 28.84
CA SER A 96 8.24 3.60 27.39
C SER A 96 7.34 4.55 26.64
N SER A 97 7.88 5.21 25.62
CA SER A 97 7.14 6.01 24.65
C SER A 97 6.63 5.18 23.45
N MET A 98 6.90 3.87 23.40
CA MET A 98 6.39 2.99 22.35
C MET A 98 4.86 2.95 22.38
N GLN A 99 4.24 3.08 21.23
CA GLN A 99 2.80 3.03 21.03
C GLN A 99 2.39 2.27 19.77
N ASN A 100 3.34 1.60 19.12
CA ASN A 100 3.11 0.68 18.01
C ASN A 100 4.15 -0.44 18.02
N TYR A 101 3.87 -1.57 17.38
CA TYR A 101 4.71 -2.78 17.41
C TYR A 101 5.09 -3.25 18.82
N VAL A 102 4.19 -3.00 19.79
CA VAL A 102 4.36 -3.51 21.16
C VAL A 102 4.02 -4.98 21.18
N ASN A 103 5.05 -5.83 21.18
CA ASN A 103 4.89 -7.28 21.17
C ASN A 103 4.23 -7.77 22.48
N MET A 104 3.31 -8.71 22.36
CA MET A 104 2.74 -9.40 23.49
C MET A 104 3.80 -10.32 24.14
N LEU A 105 4.10 -10.08 25.41
CA LEU A 105 5.08 -10.86 26.21
C LEU A 105 4.41 -11.76 27.27
N GLY A 106 3.09 -11.89 27.21
CA GLY A 106 2.31 -12.69 28.15
C GLY A 106 2.28 -14.19 27.80
N ASN A 107 1.27 -14.87 28.33
CA ASN A 107 1.03 -16.26 28.03
C ASN A 107 0.78 -16.46 26.53
N ALA A 108 1.22 -17.60 26.00
CA ALA A 108 0.97 -17.95 24.59
C ALA A 108 -0.53 -17.92 24.28
N VAL A 109 -0.88 -17.29 23.17
CA VAL A 109 -2.24 -17.34 22.65
C VAL A 109 -2.49 -18.72 22.01
N ILE A 110 -3.72 -19.20 22.11
CA ILE A 110 -4.13 -20.48 21.50
C ILE A 110 -4.87 -20.21 20.17
N PRO A 111 -4.84 -21.16 19.23
CA PRO A 111 -5.50 -20.98 17.94
C PRO A 111 -7.02 -20.87 18.07
N ALA A 112 -7.64 -20.26 17.05
CA ALA A 112 -9.09 -20.12 16.90
C ALA A 112 -9.80 -19.55 18.15
N THR A 113 -9.21 -18.53 18.78
CA THR A 113 -9.69 -17.96 20.05
C THR A 113 -9.76 -16.44 19.99
N ARG A 114 -10.82 -15.85 20.59
CA ARG A 114 -10.96 -14.39 20.75
C ARG A 114 -10.33 -13.95 22.05
N TYR A 115 -9.52 -12.90 21.97
CA TYR A 115 -8.95 -12.18 23.10
C TYR A 115 -9.43 -10.74 23.09
N TYR A 116 -9.62 -10.18 24.29
CA TYR A 116 -10.02 -8.80 24.50
C TYR A 116 -8.87 -8.04 25.14
N TRP A 117 -8.71 -6.78 24.76
CA TRP A 117 -7.64 -5.98 25.31
C TRP A 117 -8.00 -4.50 25.41
N LYS A 118 -7.30 -3.81 26.30
CA LYS A 118 -7.34 -2.36 26.48
C LYS A 118 -5.98 -1.86 26.94
N VAL A 119 -5.73 -0.56 26.75
CA VAL A 119 -4.47 0.10 27.10
C VAL A 119 -4.76 1.43 27.77
N ARG A 120 -3.87 1.86 28.66
CA ARG A 120 -3.79 3.23 29.17
C ARG A 120 -2.38 3.76 29.04
N SER A 121 -2.22 5.08 29.00
CA SER A 121 -0.94 5.76 28.95
C SER A 121 -0.77 6.68 30.15
N TRP A 122 0.47 7.05 30.40
CA TRP A 122 0.87 8.12 31.33
C TRP A 122 1.51 9.25 30.53
N ASP A 123 1.22 10.51 30.91
CA ASP A 123 1.84 11.68 30.35
C ASP A 123 3.32 11.81 30.76
N LYS A 124 3.98 12.88 30.33
CA LYS A 124 5.38 13.17 30.72
C LYS A 124 5.57 13.46 32.20
N ALA A 125 4.52 13.94 32.90
CA ALA A 125 4.53 14.19 34.34
C ALA A 125 4.29 12.91 35.16
N GLY A 126 4.00 11.80 34.50
CA GLY A 126 3.72 10.50 35.13
C GLY A 126 2.29 10.36 35.65
N VAL A 127 1.35 11.20 35.20
CA VAL A 127 -0.07 11.12 35.52
C VAL A 127 -0.74 10.08 34.61
N ALA A 128 -1.51 9.18 35.20
CA ALA A 128 -2.19 8.13 34.43
C ALA A 128 -3.50 8.63 33.81
N GLY A 129 -3.69 8.36 32.52
CA GLY A 129 -4.98 8.49 31.87
C GLY A 129 -5.91 7.28 32.12
N PRO A 130 -7.17 7.38 31.67
CA PRO A 130 -8.10 6.27 31.69
C PRO A 130 -7.71 5.18 30.70
N TYR A 131 -8.20 3.97 30.90
CA TYR A 131 -8.10 2.92 29.89
C TYR A 131 -8.90 3.28 28.64
N SER A 132 -8.40 2.82 27.49
CA SER A 132 -9.10 2.88 26.22
C SER A 132 -10.45 2.14 26.27
N ALA A 133 -11.29 2.37 25.27
CA ALA A 133 -12.36 1.44 24.95
C ALA A 133 -11.78 0.03 24.72
N THR A 134 -12.60 -1.01 24.99
CA THR A 134 -12.17 -2.39 24.73
C THR A 134 -12.08 -2.68 23.25
N SER A 135 -10.98 -3.30 22.83
CA SER A 135 -10.81 -3.91 21.51
C SER A 135 -10.69 -5.44 21.65
N TYR A 136 -10.65 -6.15 20.53
CA TYR A 136 -10.42 -7.58 20.48
C TYR A 136 -9.62 -7.98 19.26
N PHE A 137 -9.09 -9.20 19.28
CA PHE A 137 -8.56 -9.89 18.11
C PHE A 137 -8.90 -11.36 18.18
N ASP A 138 -9.02 -12.00 17.02
CA ASP A 138 -9.20 -13.44 16.92
C ASP A 138 -7.91 -14.05 16.35
N THR A 139 -7.42 -15.08 17.03
CA THR A 139 -6.27 -15.83 16.53
C THR A 139 -6.67 -16.74 15.38
N GLY A 140 -5.72 -16.92 14.45
CA GLY A 140 -5.82 -17.86 13.35
C GLY A 140 -5.48 -19.30 13.74
N LEU A 141 -5.07 -20.07 12.76
CA LEU A 141 -4.52 -21.41 12.86
C LEU A 141 -3.00 -21.30 12.65
N PHE A 142 -2.20 -21.88 13.54
CA PHE A 142 -0.77 -21.63 13.59
C PHE A 142 0.06 -22.76 12.98
N THR A 143 -0.45 -23.99 13.10
CA THR A 143 0.25 -25.22 12.71
C THR A 143 -0.64 -26.09 11.82
N ALA A 144 -0.06 -27.11 11.22
CA ALA A 144 -0.81 -28.09 10.47
C ALA A 144 -1.86 -28.82 11.34
N ASP A 145 -1.54 -29.07 12.62
CA ASP A 145 -2.44 -29.74 13.56
C ASP A 145 -3.70 -28.93 13.86
N ASP A 146 -3.61 -27.61 13.75
CA ASP A 146 -4.78 -26.74 13.94
C ASP A 146 -5.83 -26.92 12.84
N TRP A 147 -5.49 -27.59 11.73
CA TRP A 147 -6.40 -27.95 10.63
C TRP A 147 -7.09 -29.30 10.82
N VAL A 148 -6.85 -30.02 11.90
CA VAL A 148 -7.52 -31.30 12.18
C VAL A 148 -9.04 -31.13 12.00
N GLY A 149 -9.63 -32.08 11.23
CA GLY A 149 -11.05 -32.04 10.82
C GLY A 149 -11.29 -31.30 9.50
N ALA A 150 -10.24 -30.89 8.78
CA ALA A 150 -10.32 -30.37 7.42
C ALA A 150 -9.20 -30.97 6.56
N LYS A 151 -9.50 -31.24 5.30
CA LYS A 151 -8.56 -31.74 4.30
C LYS A 151 -8.63 -30.88 3.06
N TRP A 152 -7.52 -30.75 2.34
CA TRP A 152 -7.52 -30.23 0.99
C TRP A 152 -8.35 -31.16 0.08
N VAL A 153 -9.25 -30.54 -0.68
CA VAL A 153 -10.10 -31.23 -1.65
C VAL A 153 -9.97 -30.59 -3.02
N LYS A 154 -10.26 -31.37 -4.05
CA LYS A 154 -10.26 -30.92 -5.45
C LYS A 154 -11.36 -31.59 -6.26
N ARG A 155 -11.67 -31.07 -7.45
CA ARG A 155 -12.28 -31.81 -8.55
C ARG A 155 -11.18 -32.51 -9.36
N ASN A 156 -11.41 -33.72 -9.72
CA ASN A 156 -10.47 -34.44 -10.58
C ASN A 156 -10.76 -34.09 -12.06
N THR A 157 -9.91 -33.25 -12.63
CA THR A 157 -10.03 -32.75 -14.00
C THR A 157 -8.66 -32.39 -14.57
N LEU A 158 -8.56 -32.40 -15.89
CA LEU A 158 -7.40 -31.92 -16.66
C LEU A 158 -7.63 -30.51 -17.23
N ASP A 159 -8.80 -29.88 -16.98
CA ASP A 159 -9.12 -28.55 -17.48
C ASP A 159 -8.05 -27.53 -17.06
N LYS A 160 -7.60 -26.68 -17.97
CA LYS A 160 -6.58 -25.65 -17.68
C LYS A 160 -7.14 -24.42 -16.98
N ASP A 161 -8.45 -24.23 -17.00
CA ASP A 161 -9.19 -23.12 -16.46
C ASP A 161 -10.43 -23.70 -15.78
N ASP A 162 -10.34 -23.98 -14.47
CA ASP A 162 -11.29 -24.84 -13.77
C ASP A 162 -12.20 -24.05 -12.83
N TYR A 163 -13.50 -24.08 -13.13
CA TYR A 163 -14.55 -23.53 -12.28
C TYR A 163 -15.29 -24.68 -11.59
N THR A 164 -15.26 -24.72 -10.26
CA THR A 164 -15.85 -25.81 -9.49
C THR A 164 -16.74 -25.30 -8.37
N TYR A 165 -17.96 -25.80 -8.30
CA TYR A 165 -18.84 -25.67 -7.14
C TYR A 165 -18.49 -26.72 -6.10
N TYR A 166 -18.38 -26.32 -4.83
CA TYR A 166 -18.31 -27.17 -3.65
C TYR A 166 -19.46 -26.83 -2.72
N ARG A 167 -20.03 -27.84 -2.06
CA ARG A 167 -21.07 -27.60 -1.07
C ARG A 167 -21.17 -28.72 -0.02
N LYS A 168 -21.64 -28.34 1.17
CA LYS A 168 -21.90 -29.25 2.29
C LYS A 168 -23.05 -28.74 3.14
N ASN A 169 -24.05 -29.55 3.36
CA ASN A 169 -25.05 -29.32 4.39
C ASN A 169 -24.52 -29.87 5.72
N PHE A 170 -24.69 -29.13 6.81
CA PHE A 170 -24.28 -29.51 8.17
C PHE A 170 -25.26 -28.96 9.19
N THR A 171 -25.38 -29.62 10.35
CA THR A 171 -26.28 -29.20 11.42
C THR A 171 -25.49 -28.75 12.64
N LEU A 172 -25.81 -27.56 13.16
CA LEU A 172 -25.29 -27.08 14.43
C LEU A 172 -26.18 -27.54 15.58
N SER A 173 -25.58 -27.70 16.76
CA SER A 173 -26.31 -27.95 18.01
C SER A 173 -27.35 -26.84 18.27
N LYS A 174 -28.45 -27.14 18.96
CA LYS A 174 -29.45 -26.15 19.43
C LYS A 174 -28.94 -25.15 20.46
N LYS A 175 -27.69 -25.34 20.95
CA LYS A 175 -27.05 -24.43 21.90
C LYS A 175 -26.85 -23.03 21.29
N THR A 176 -26.84 -22.03 22.17
CA THR A 176 -26.58 -20.65 21.74
C THR A 176 -25.17 -20.52 21.22
N VAL A 177 -25.02 -20.08 19.96
CA VAL A 177 -23.73 -19.81 19.35
C VAL A 177 -23.15 -18.54 19.98
N LYS A 178 -21.96 -18.68 20.55
CA LYS A 178 -21.16 -17.57 21.06
C LYS A 178 -20.35 -16.92 19.94
N ARG A 179 -19.72 -17.78 19.10
CA ARG A 179 -18.86 -17.35 17.99
C ARG A 179 -18.72 -18.45 16.95
N ALA A 180 -18.67 -18.08 15.68
CA ALA A 180 -18.34 -18.98 14.58
C ALA A 180 -17.34 -18.28 13.63
N VAL A 181 -16.22 -18.95 13.34
CA VAL A 181 -15.18 -18.43 12.45
C VAL A 181 -14.86 -19.47 11.38
N VAL A 182 -14.77 -19.02 10.14
CA VAL A 182 -14.33 -19.82 8.99
C VAL A 182 -12.90 -19.45 8.65
N TYR A 183 -12.05 -20.45 8.46
CA TYR A 183 -10.70 -20.40 7.94
C TYR A 183 -10.71 -21.07 6.57
N VAL A 184 -10.26 -20.39 5.51
CA VAL A 184 -10.42 -20.85 4.13
C VAL A 184 -9.22 -20.49 3.27
N ALA A 185 -8.81 -21.43 2.42
CA ALA A 185 -7.84 -21.20 1.35
C ALA A 185 -8.25 -21.94 0.09
N ALA A 186 -7.94 -21.35 -1.05
CA ALA A 186 -8.08 -21.99 -2.35
C ALA A 186 -6.97 -21.54 -3.30
N CYS A 187 -6.53 -22.40 -4.15
CA CYS A 187 -5.67 -22.03 -5.27
C CYS A 187 -6.52 -22.03 -6.55
N HIS A 188 -6.86 -20.89 -7.16
CA HIS A 188 -6.44 -19.54 -6.81
C HIS A 188 -7.56 -18.74 -6.11
N ASN A 189 -8.70 -18.52 -6.77
CA ASN A 189 -9.81 -17.72 -6.26
C ASN A 189 -10.90 -18.59 -5.65
N TYR A 190 -11.65 -17.99 -4.72
CA TYR A 190 -12.89 -18.54 -4.21
C TYR A 190 -13.93 -17.45 -3.95
N GLU A 191 -15.19 -17.81 -4.09
CA GLU A 191 -16.33 -17.11 -3.51
C GLU A 191 -16.97 -18.05 -2.48
N LEU A 192 -16.99 -17.65 -1.22
CA LEU A 192 -17.53 -18.44 -0.10
C LEU A 192 -18.94 -17.98 0.26
N TYR A 193 -19.84 -18.93 0.40
CA TYR A 193 -21.23 -18.70 0.76
C TYR A 193 -21.63 -19.48 2.00
N LEU A 194 -22.48 -18.86 2.83
CA LEU A 194 -23.15 -19.50 3.96
C LEU A 194 -24.65 -19.23 3.86
N ASN A 195 -25.45 -20.31 3.77
CA ASN A 195 -26.90 -20.25 3.66
C ASN A 195 -27.39 -19.36 2.47
N GLY A 196 -26.73 -19.43 1.33
CA GLY A 196 -27.05 -18.66 0.12
C GLY A 196 -26.54 -17.23 0.09
N LYS A 197 -25.91 -16.76 1.18
CA LYS A 197 -25.33 -15.41 1.25
C LYS A 197 -23.81 -15.47 1.13
N ILE A 198 -23.26 -14.53 0.37
CA ILE A 198 -21.80 -14.42 0.26
C ILE A 198 -21.21 -14.02 1.60
N VAL A 199 -20.17 -14.74 2.00
CA VAL A 199 -19.36 -14.46 3.19
C VAL A 199 -18.15 -13.63 2.77
N SER A 200 -17.46 -14.07 1.72
CA SER A 200 -16.25 -13.44 1.22
C SER A 200 -15.88 -13.94 -0.16
N LYS A 201 -15.06 -13.14 -0.83
CA LYS A 201 -14.24 -13.54 -1.97
C LYS A 201 -12.79 -13.47 -1.56
N GLY A 202 -11.96 -14.35 -2.06
CA GLY A 202 -10.54 -14.36 -1.73
C GLY A 202 -9.73 -15.07 -2.79
N SER A 203 -8.42 -14.91 -2.68
CA SER A 203 -7.46 -15.57 -3.57
C SER A 203 -6.21 -15.97 -2.81
N SER A 204 -5.51 -17.00 -3.30
CA SER A 204 -4.15 -17.33 -2.94
C SER A 204 -3.37 -17.57 -4.22
N ASN A 205 -2.65 -16.54 -4.64
CA ASN A 205 -1.87 -16.55 -5.88
C ASN A 205 -0.47 -17.14 -5.69
N HIS A 206 -0.13 -17.56 -4.47
CA HIS A 206 1.20 -17.99 -4.05
C HIS A 206 1.51 -19.42 -4.44
N TYR A 207 2.78 -19.77 -4.36
CA TYR A 207 3.22 -21.15 -4.42
C TYR A 207 2.64 -21.94 -3.24
N PRO A 208 2.26 -23.22 -3.43
CA PRO A 208 1.62 -24.02 -2.37
C PRO A 208 2.40 -24.07 -1.06
N GLN A 209 3.74 -24.11 -1.11
CA GLN A 209 4.59 -24.12 0.09
C GLN A 209 4.58 -22.79 0.86
N TYR A 210 4.07 -21.71 0.30
CA TYR A 210 3.92 -20.39 0.91
C TYR A 210 2.47 -19.90 0.93
N ALA A 211 1.51 -20.82 0.87
CA ALA A 211 0.09 -20.51 0.75
C ALA A 211 -0.45 -19.79 1.98
N TYR A 212 -1.39 -18.91 1.74
CA TYR A 212 -2.10 -18.13 2.75
C TYR A 212 -3.55 -18.61 2.89
N TYR A 213 -4.13 -18.38 4.06
CA TYR A 213 -5.55 -18.56 4.31
C TYR A 213 -6.17 -17.27 4.87
N ASN A 214 -7.45 -17.07 4.59
CA ASN A 214 -8.23 -15.98 5.16
C ASN A 214 -9.12 -16.50 6.30
N ALA A 215 -9.50 -15.61 7.22
CA ALA A 215 -10.41 -15.93 8.31
C ALA A 215 -11.56 -14.92 8.41
N PHE A 216 -12.79 -15.42 8.65
CA PHE A 216 -14.00 -14.59 8.68
C PHE A 216 -14.90 -14.96 9.86
N ASP A 217 -15.36 -13.94 10.60
CA ASP A 217 -16.40 -14.11 11.62
C ASP A 217 -17.77 -14.27 10.94
N VAL A 218 -18.37 -15.45 11.08
CA VAL A 218 -19.68 -15.80 10.52
C VAL A 218 -20.74 -16.02 11.59
N THR A 219 -20.51 -15.54 12.80
CA THR A 219 -21.37 -15.74 13.97
C THR A 219 -22.83 -15.40 13.71
N THR A 220 -23.10 -14.31 13.02
CA THR A 220 -24.48 -13.85 12.72
C THR A 220 -25.10 -14.56 11.53
N ALA A 221 -24.32 -15.29 10.71
CA ALA A 221 -24.78 -15.98 9.50
C ALA A 221 -25.15 -17.45 9.74
N VAL A 222 -24.61 -18.09 10.79
CA VAL A 222 -24.95 -19.47 11.18
C VAL A 222 -26.27 -19.53 11.94
N LYS A 223 -26.97 -20.66 11.81
CA LYS A 223 -28.27 -20.93 12.46
C LYS A 223 -28.13 -22.14 13.37
N ALA A 224 -28.35 -21.94 14.67
CA ALA A 224 -28.33 -23.02 15.65
C ALA A 224 -29.55 -23.95 15.51
N GLY A 225 -29.36 -25.24 15.73
CA GLY A 225 -30.42 -26.24 15.80
C GLY A 225 -31.09 -26.60 14.47
N VAL A 226 -30.56 -26.09 13.36
CA VAL A 226 -31.09 -26.39 12.01
C VAL A 226 -29.94 -26.70 11.05
N VAL A 227 -30.30 -27.20 9.88
CA VAL A 227 -29.37 -27.44 8.79
C VAL A 227 -28.89 -26.09 8.24
N ASN A 228 -27.58 -25.97 8.06
CA ASN A 228 -26.90 -24.89 7.38
C ASN A 228 -26.23 -25.43 6.10
N ASN A 229 -25.90 -24.56 5.19
CA ASN A 229 -25.15 -24.88 3.99
C ASN A 229 -23.90 -24.01 3.88
N LEU A 230 -22.73 -24.62 3.78
CA LEU A 230 -21.48 -24.00 3.33
C LEU A 230 -21.28 -24.37 1.87
N SER A 231 -20.95 -23.37 1.05
CA SER A 231 -20.68 -23.58 -0.38
C SER A 231 -19.55 -22.66 -0.84
N ALA A 232 -18.79 -23.11 -1.83
CA ALA A 232 -17.77 -22.30 -2.46
C ALA A 232 -17.82 -22.49 -3.99
N LEU A 233 -17.66 -21.40 -4.73
CA LEU A 233 -17.24 -21.43 -6.11
C LEU A 233 -15.72 -21.21 -6.11
N THR A 234 -14.96 -22.13 -6.66
CA THR A 234 -13.52 -21.95 -6.82
C THR A 234 -13.18 -21.78 -8.29
N HIS A 235 -12.16 -20.98 -8.57
CA HIS A 235 -11.63 -20.77 -9.89
C HIS A 235 -10.10 -20.94 -9.88
N TRP A 236 -9.63 -22.02 -10.50
CA TRP A 236 -8.22 -22.24 -10.77
C TRP A 236 -7.93 -21.93 -12.24
N TYR A 237 -7.20 -20.86 -12.50
CA TYR A 237 -6.96 -20.38 -13.86
C TYR A 237 -5.50 -20.64 -14.36
N GLY A 238 -4.78 -21.54 -13.69
CA GLY A 238 -3.37 -21.81 -14.03
C GLY A 238 -2.45 -20.69 -13.62
N GLY A 239 -1.22 -20.71 -14.14
CA GLY A 239 -0.20 -19.71 -13.83
C GLY A 239 -0.30 -18.44 -14.69
N GLY A 240 0.41 -17.43 -14.26
CA GLY A 240 0.58 -16.16 -14.95
C GLY A 240 1.54 -15.26 -14.21
N GLN A 241 1.80 -14.08 -14.72
CA GLN A 241 2.50 -13.07 -13.93
C GLN A 241 1.63 -12.72 -12.71
N GLY A 242 2.27 -12.50 -11.56
CA GLY A 242 1.55 -12.27 -10.31
C GLY A 242 0.88 -13.50 -9.69
N ARG A 243 1.03 -14.71 -10.27
CA ARG A 243 0.49 -15.94 -9.70
C ARG A 243 1.26 -17.20 -10.11
N ALA A 244 1.56 -18.04 -9.14
CA ALA A 244 2.11 -19.35 -9.41
C ALA A 244 1.03 -20.28 -10.04
N THR A 245 1.43 -21.27 -10.82
CA THR A 245 0.49 -22.27 -11.31
C THR A 245 -0.19 -23.02 -10.17
N GLY A 246 0.57 -23.36 -9.13
CA GLY A 246 0.07 -24.05 -7.96
C GLY A 246 -0.56 -25.40 -8.29
N SER A 247 -1.43 -25.85 -7.42
CA SER A 247 -2.27 -27.04 -7.60
C SER A 247 -3.71 -26.71 -7.27
N ARG A 248 -4.67 -27.28 -8.02
CA ARG A 248 -6.07 -27.16 -7.63
C ARG A 248 -6.25 -27.66 -6.22
N GLY A 249 -6.85 -26.85 -5.39
CA GLY A 249 -7.11 -27.22 -4.01
C GLY A 249 -8.02 -26.20 -3.33
N PHE A 250 -8.86 -26.72 -2.48
CA PHE A 250 -9.74 -25.95 -1.62
C PHE A 250 -9.72 -26.58 -0.23
N ILE A 251 -9.51 -25.80 0.80
CA ILE A 251 -9.60 -26.22 2.19
C ILE A 251 -10.42 -25.21 2.99
N LEU A 252 -11.30 -25.68 3.84
CA LEU A 252 -12.09 -24.88 4.75
C LEU A 252 -12.22 -25.59 6.09
N LYS A 253 -12.06 -24.82 7.18
CA LYS A 253 -12.38 -25.22 8.54
C LYS A 253 -13.25 -24.16 9.19
N MET A 254 -14.40 -24.53 9.71
CA MET A 254 -15.24 -23.68 10.54
C MET A 254 -15.22 -24.16 11.97
N VAL A 255 -14.93 -23.26 12.90
CA VAL A 255 -14.98 -23.52 14.36
C VAL A 255 -16.17 -22.73 14.93
N THR A 256 -17.13 -23.41 15.51
CA THR A 256 -18.26 -22.82 16.21
C THR A 256 -18.12 -23.06 17.71
N GLU A 257 -18.05 -22.00 18.50
CA GLU A 257 -18.03 -22.02 19.96
C GLU A 257 -19.41 -21.67 20.51
N TYR A 258 -19.89 -22.45 21.47
CA TYR A 258 -21.17 -22.20 22.15
C TYR A 258 -20.96 -21.49 23.49
N THR A 259 -22.02 -20.91 24.01
CA THR A 259 -21.98 -20.16 25.29
C THR A 259 -21.62 -21.04 26.51
N ASP A 260 -21.81 -22.36 26.44
CA ASP A 260 -21.39 -23.34 27.45
C ASP A 260 -19.91 -23.75 27.32
N GLY A 261 -19.16 -23.17 26.37
CA GLY A 261 -17.76 -23.48 26.14
C GLY A 261 -17.50 -24.67 25.20
N SER A 262 -18.53 -25.45 24.85
CA SER A 262 -18.37 -26.54 23.89
C SER A 262 -18.13 -26.03 22.48
N LYS A 263 -17.49 -26.83 21.61
CA LYS A 263 -17.19 -26.47 20.22
C LYS A 263 -17.73 -27.53 19.26
N SER A 264 -18.09 -27.12 18.05
CA SER A 264 -18.29 -27.99 16.89
C SER A 264 -17.43 -27.55 15.73
N LEU A 265 -17.09 -28.50 14.87
CA LEU A 265 -16.22 -28.32 13.72
C LEU A 265 -16.98 -28.71 12.44
N ALA A 266 -16.79 -27.95 11.38
CA ALA A 266 -17.16 -28.35 10.02
C ALA A 266 -15.95 -28.06 9.12
N GLY A 267 -15.47 -29.09 8.42
CA GLY A 267 -14.30 -28.97 7.55
C GLY A 267 -14.53 -29.65 6.21
N THR A 268 -13.65 -29.36 5.27
CA THR A 268 -13.63 -30.03 3.96
C THR A 268 -13.12 -31.45 4.08
N ASP A 269 -13.82 -32.39 3.42
CA ASP A 269 -13.47 -33.78 3.29
C ASP A 269 -14.23 -34.38 2.08
N ASN A 270 -14.17 -35.70 1.88
CA ASN A 270 -14.88 -36.39 0.80
C ASN A 270 -16.40 -36.42 0.96
N SER A 271 -16.95 -35.99 2.10
CA SER A 271 -18.38 -35.83 2.29
C SER A 271 -18.96 -34.54 1.64
N TRP A 272 -18.05 -33.62 1.24
CA TRP A 272 -18.46 -32.48 0.42
C TRP A 272 -18.86 -32.95 -0.97
N LYS A 273 -19.86 -32.30 -1.53
CA LYS A 273 -20.26 -32.49 -2.92
C LYS A 273 -19.56 -31.48 -3.82
N GLN A 274 -19.17 -31.88 -5.02
CA GLN A 274 -18.56 -31.04 -6.03
C GLN A 274 -19.20 -31.22 -7.39
N LYS A 275 -19.18 -30.18 -8.23
CA LYS A 275 -19.64 -30.20 -9.60
C LYS A 275 -18.91 -29.13 -10.41
N GLN A 276 -18.62 -29.46 -11.69
CA GLN A 276 -18.14 -28.44 -12.62
C GLN A 276 -19.15 -27.30 -12.74
N ALA A 277 -18.69 -26.07 -12.65
CA ALA A 277 -19.52 -24.89 -12.81
C ALA A 277 -19.62 -24.52 -14.31
N THR A 278 -20.43 -25.29 -15.06
CA THR A 278 -20.62 -25.13 -16.52
C THR A 278 -21.27 -23.80 -16.93
N TYR A 279 -21.68 -22.99 -15.97
CA TYR A 279 -22.02 -21.58 -16.18
C TYR A 279 -20.86 -20.80 -16.79
N TRP A 280 -19.61 -21.15 -16.47
CA TRP A 280 -18.39 -20.62 -17.08
C TRP A 280 -17.80 -21.66 -18.05
N THR A 281 -17.38 -21.19 -19.24
CA THR A 281 -16.71 -22.03 -20.22
C THR A 281 -15.21 -22.00 -19.97
N ALA A 282 -14.64 -23.10 -19.53
CA ALA A 282 -13.23 -23.23 -19.26
C ALA A 282 -12.35 -22.97 -20.50
N GLY A 283 -11.23 -22.26 -20.32
CA GLY A 283 -10.21 -22.03 -21.34
C GLY A 283 -10.63 -21.07 -22.47
N GLN A 284 -11.68 -20.29 -22.30
CA GLN A 284 -12.20 -19.39 -23.33
C GLN A 284 -12.87 -18.14 -22.72
N PRO A 285 -12.66 -16.95 -23.31
CA PRO A 285 -11.67 -16.62 -24.35
C PRO A 285 -10.28 -16.47 -23.78
N ALA A 286 -9.26 -16.73 -24.60
CA ALA A 286 -7.88 -16.44 -24.25
C ALA A 286 -7.65 -14.94 -24.20
N ARG A 287 -6.74 -14.48 -23.30
CA ARG A 287 -6.41 -13.07 -23.15
C ARG A 287 -5.49 -12.54 -24.22
N ASN A 288 -4.68 -13.35 -24.89
CA ASN A 288 -3.72 -12.98 -25.94
C ASN A 288 -2.68 -11.91 -25.49
N GLY A 289 -1.78 -11.57 -26.40
CA GLY A 289 -0.70 -10.62 -26.14
C GLY A 289 0.11 -11.03 -24.89
N GLU A 290 0.48 -10.09 -24.06
CA GLU A 290 1.15 -10.33 -22.78
C GLU A 290 0.19 -10.70 -21.63
N GLY A 291 -1.11 -10.68 -21.88
CA GLY A 291 -2.12 -11.12 -20.94
C GLY A 291 -2.15 -12.64 -20.82
N ASN A 292 -1.72 -13.15 -19.67
CA ASN A 292 -1.74 -14.60 -19.39
C ASN A 292 -3.10 -15.06 -18.88
N GLY A 293 -3.53 -16.26 -19.29
CA GLY A 293 -4.77 -16.90 -18.84
C GLY A 293 -5.99 -16.59 -19.71
N TYR A 294 -7.14 -16.60 -19.09
CA TYR A 294 -8.44 -16.57 -19.77
C TYR A 294 -9.33 -15.46 -19.19
N LEU A 295 -10.34 -15.05 -19.96
CA LEU A 295 -11.46 -14.25 -19.49
C LEU A 295 -12.71 -15.12 -19.38
N ASP A 296 -13.79 -14.54 -18.84
CA ASP A 296 -15.02 -15.30 -18.66
C ASP A 296 -15.87 -15.33 -19.93
N ARG A 297 -16.26 -16.53 -20.33
CA ARG A 297 -17.37 -16.80 -21.24
C ARG A 297 -18.47 -17.49 -20.44
N ILE A 298 -19.60 -16.78 -20.28
CA ILE A 298 -20.67 -17.18 -19.39
C ILE A 298 -21.86 -17.66 -20.21
N ASP A 299 -22.42 -18.82 -19.85
CA ASP A 299 -23.64 -19.36 -20.45
C ASP A 299 -24.75 -19.44 -19.39
N ALA A 300 -25.66 -18.46 -19.42
CA ALA A 300 -26.74 -18.37 -18.44
C ALA A 300 -27.76 -19.52 -18.51
N ARG A 301 -27.77 -20.31 -19.60
CA ARG A 301 -28.60 -21.51 -19.70
C ARG A 301 -28.18 -22.60 -18.73
N ASN A 302 -26.88 -22.59 -18.33
CA ASN A 302 -26.30 -23.57 -17.44
C ASN A 302 -26.32 -23.15 -15.95
N ALA A 303 -27.04 -22.09 -15.62
CA ALA A 303 -27.15 -21.61 -14.25
C ALA A 303 -27.85 -22.66 -13.34
N ILE A 304 -27.21 -22.98 -12.22
CA ILE A 304 -27.79 -23.85 -11.18
C ILE A 304 -28.34 -22.94 -10.09
N ASN A 305 -29.62 -22.57 -10.20
CA ASN A 305 -30.24 -21.68 -9.22
C ASN A 305 -30.29 -22.32 -7.83
N GLY A 306 -29.89 -21.55 -6.82
CA GLY A 306 -29.91 -21.99 -5.42
C GLY A 306 -28.88 -23.05 -5.07
N TRP A 307 -27.83 -23.25 -5.89
CA TRP A 307 -26.78 -24.25 -5.66
C TRP A 307 -26.07 -24.08 -4.29
N ASN A 308 -26.09 -22.87 -3.76
CA ASN A 308 -25.45 -22.45 -2.51
C ASN A 308 -26.45 -22.39 -1.33
N THR A 309 -27.60 -23.06 -1.44
CA THR A 309 -28.62 -23.10 -0.38
C THR A 309 -28.87 -24.51 0.13
N VAL A 310 -29.47 -24.61 1.31
CA VAL A 310 -29.85 -25.90 1.91
C VAL A 310 -30.78 -26.72 1.01
N ALA A 311 -31.63 -26.05 0.24
CA ALA A 311 -32.65 -26.67 -0.59
C ALA A 311 -32.12 -27.26 -1.91
N CYS A 312 -30.85 -27.05 -2.27
CA CYS A 312 -30.31 -27.60 -3.50
C CYS A 312 -30.31 -29.13 -3.48
N ASN A 313 -30.87 -29.71 -4.56
CA ASN A 313 -30.72 -31.15 -4.78
C ASN A 313 -29.35 -31.47 -5.38
N ASP A 314 -28.48 -32.05 -4.57
CA ASP A 314 -27.11 -32.42 -4.94
C ASP A 314 -26.91 -33.96 -5.06
N ALA A 315 -28.00 -34.73 -5.20
CA ALA A 315 -27.94 -36.19 -5.28
C ALA A 315 -27.05 -36.68 -6.45
N ASN A 316 -27.01 -35.93 -7.55
CA ASN A 316 -26.20 -36.22 -8.74
C ASN A 316 -24.87 -35.46 -8.79
N TRP A 317 -24.40 -34.90 -7.66
CA TRP A 317 -23.09 -34.29 -7.55
C TRP A 317 -22.09 -35.33 -7.03
N ASP A 318 -20.89 -35.28 -7.58
CA ASP A 318 -19.82 -36.18 -7.13
C ASP A 318 -19.32 -35.81 -5.73
N ALA A 319 -18.71 -36.78 -5.04
CA ALA A 319 -17.93 -36.49 -3.86
C ALA A 319 -16.68 -35.67 -4.20
N ALA A 320 -16.29 -34.75 -3.34
CA ALA A 320 -15.02 -34.07 -3.47
C ALA A 320 -13.87 -35.06 -3.32
N VAL A 321 -12.82 -34.92 -4.15
CA VAL A 321 -11.64 -35.78 -4.07
C VAL A 321 -10.67 -35.23 -3.03
N GLU A 322 -10.40 -36.01 -1.99
CA GLU A 322 -9.44 -35.63 -0.96
C GLU A 322 -8.01 -35.69 -1.51
N ILE A 323 -7.24 -34.64 -1.20
CA ILE A 323 -5.78 -34.61 -1.41
C ILE A 323 -5.09 -35.09 -0.12
N GLY A 324 -5.53 -34.57 1.03
CA GLY A 324 -5.07 -34.93 2.36
C GLY A 324 -5.17 -33.79 3.37
N ALA A 325 -4.92 -34.12 4.63
CA ALA A 325 -4.81 -33.11 5.70
C ALA A 325 -3.45 -32.41 5.63
N PRO A 326 -3.36 -31.11 5.99
CA PRO A 326 -2.07 -30.45 6.14
C PRO A 326 -1.19 -31.15 7.22
N PRO A 327 0.14 -31.28 7.01
CA PRO A 327 0.88 -30.97 5.80
C PRO A 327 0.71 -32.05 4.74
N VAL A 328 0.45 -31.69 3.51
CA VAL A 328 0.30 -32.63 2.39
C VAL A 328 0.88 -32.00 1.12
N ALA A 329 1.55 -32.76 0.30
CA ALA A 329 2.07 -32.25 -0.96
C ALA A 329 0.94 -31.73 -1.87
N PRO A 330 1.10 -30.56 -2.49
CA PRO A 330 2.25 -29.68 -2.45
C PRO A 330 2.27 -28.64 -1.30
N TRP A 331 1.25 -28.60 -0.43
CA TRP A 331 1.16 -27.72 0.75
C TRP A 331 1.91 -28.33 1.93
N VAL A 332 3.24 -28.31 1.86
CA VAL A 332 4.13 -29.00 2.82
C VAL A 332 4.44 -28.17 4.07
N ASN A 333 4.24 -26.85 4.01
CA ASN A 333 4.44 -25.93 5.13
C ASN A 333 3.10 -25.54 5.78
N PRO A 334 3.11 -25.05 7.02
CA PRO A 334 1.92 -24.45 7.63
C PRO A 334 1.39 -23.28 6.77
N LEU A 335 0.07 -23.24 6.61
CA LEU A 335 -0.59 -22.12 5.94
C LEU A 335 -0.41 -20.84 6.76
N ARG A 336 -0.11 -19.74 6.11
CA ARG A 336 0.08 -18.44 6.73
C ARG A 336 -1.25 -17.69 6.84
N ALA A 337 -1.47 -17.01 7.96
CA ALA A 337 -2.64 -16.14 8.12
C ALA A 337 -2.49 -14.88 7.24
N ASP A 338 -3.51 -14.58 6.47
CA ASP A 338 -3.58 -13.36 5.66
C ASP A 338 -4.55 -12.35 6.30
N LEU A 339 -4.02 -11.21 6.72
CA LEU A 339 -4.80 -10.09 7.26
C LEU A 339 -5.10 -9.02 6.22
N THR A 340 -4.62 -9.21 4.99
CA THR A 340 -4.91 -8.29 3.87
C THR A 340 -6.24 -8.66 3.22
N ARG A 341 -6.96 -7.66 2.74
CA ARG A 341 -8.27 -7.87 2.12
C ARG A 341 -8.43 -7.03 0.87
N VAL A 342 -8.91 -7.66 -0.18
CA VAL A 342 -9.49 -6.96 -1.33
C VAL A 342 -10.96 -6.69 -1.02
N ILE A 343 -11.39 -5.46 -1.21
CA ILE A 343 -12.78 -5.03 -1.06
C ILE A 343 -13.41 -4.77 -2.41
N GLU A 344 -14.72 -4.85 -2.47
CA GLU A 344 -15.51 -4.52 -3.65
C GLU A 344 -16.47 -3.36 -3.33
N GLN A 345 -16.59 -2.42 -4.27
CA GLN A 345 -17.50 -1.29 -4.17
C GLN A 345 -18.28 -1.16 -5.48
N THR A 346 -19.56 -0.84 -5.37
CA THR A 346 -20.40 -0.62 -6.56
C THR A 346 -20.33 0.84 -6.99
N ILE A 347 -19.99 1.08 -8.25
CA ILE A 347 -20.07 2.39 -8.88
C ILE A 347 -21.08 2.37 -10.03
N LYS A 348 -21.73 3.51 -10.27
CA LYS A 348 -22.59 3.72 -11.44
C LYS A 348 -21.75 4.36 -12.55
N PRO A 349 -22.02 4.03 -13.83
CA PRO A 349 -21.40 4.72 -14.94
C PRO A 349 -21.84 6.20 -14.97
N VAL A 350 -21.00 7.07 -15.49
CA VAL A 350 -21.34 8.49 -15.69
C VAL A 350 -22.24 8.70 -16.90
N SER A 351 -22.16 7.80 -17.88
CA SER A 351 -23.06 7.81 -19.04
C SER A 351 -23.19 6.42 -19.68
N VAL A 352 -24.32 6.23 -20.35
CA VAL A 352 -24.59 5.11 -21.26
C VAL A 352 -25.13 5.68 -22.55
N LYS A 353 -24.42 5.50 -23.66
CA LYS A 353 -24.77 6.03 -24.98
C LYS A 353 -25.11 4.88 -25.93
N SER A 354 -26.25 4.97 -26.62
CA SER A 354 -26.59 4.04 -27.69
C SER A 354 -25.82 4.42 -28.97
N LEU A 355 -25.27 3.41 -29.63
CA LEU A 355 -24.69 3.51 -30.99
C LEU A 355 -25.59 2.87 -32.05
N GLY A 356 -26.82 2.49 -31.66
CA GLY A 356 -27.80 1.82 -32.53
C GLY A 356 -27.70 0.29 -32.53
N ALA A 357 -28.72 -0.41 -33.04
CA ALA A 357 -28.74 -1.86 -33.26
C ALA A 357 -28.26 -2.72 -32.06
N GLY A 358 -28.66 -2.37 -30.83
CA GLY A 358 -28.26 -3.11 -29.62
C GLY A 358 -26.83 -2.88 -29.20
N LYS A 359 -26.17 -1.85 -29.74
CA LYS A 359 -24.80 -1.47 -29.39
C LYS A 359 -24.80 -0.26 -28.44
N PHE A 360 -24.02 -0.35 -27.35
CA PHE A 360 -23.92 0.69 -26.34
C PHE A 360 -22.47 0.93 -25.94
N ILE A 361 -22.12 2.20 -25.63
CA ILE A 361 -20.91 2.60 -24.91
C ILE A 361 -21.30 3.07 -23.54
N ILE A 362 -20.60 2.53 -22.53
CA ILE A 362 -20.73 2.87 -21.13
C ILE A 362 -19.43 3.58 -20.72
N ASP A 363 -19.50 4.79 -20.17
CA ASP A 363 -18.34 5.51 -19.63
C ASP A 363 -18.39 5.47 -18.09
N LEU A 364 -17.35 4.95 -17.46
CA LEU A 364 -17.19 4.91 -16.02
C LEU A 364 -16.62 6.24 -15.45
N GLY A 365 -16.22 7.17 -16.34
CA GLY A 365 -15.60 8.44 -15.98
C GLY A 365 -14.10 8.36 -15.66
N LYS A 366 -13.66 7.22 -15.12
CA LYS A 366 -12.26 6.92 -14.82
C LYS A 366 -11.95 5.45 -15.15
N ILE A 367 -10.67 5.11 -15.21
CA ILE A 367 -10.24 3.71 -15.23
C ILE A 367 -10.45 3.13 -13.83
N TYR A 368 -11.16 2.02 -13.73
CA TYR A 368 -11.35 1.25 -12.50
C TYR A 368 -10.99 -0.21 -12.73
N ALA A 369 -10.33 -0.82 -11.76
CA ALA A 369 -10.12 -2.26 -11.70
C ALA A 369 -11.39 -2.94 -11.15
N GLY A 370 -11.93 -3.92 -11.85
CA GLY A 370 -13.16 -4.59 -11.41
C GLY A 370 -13.89 -5.33 -12.53
N VAL A 371 -15.17 -5.52 -12.34
CA VAL A 371 -16.03 -6.25 -13.27
C VAL A 371 -17.34 -5.51 -13.52
N PRO A 372 -17.88 -5.56 -14.75
CA PRO A 372 -19.20 -5.02 -15.02
C PRO A 372 -20.29 -5.94 -14.45
N SER A 373 -21.39 -5.34 -14.00
CA SER A 373 -22.60 -6.01 -13.58
C SER A 373 -23.75 -5.43 -14.39
N ILE A 374 -24.30 -6.22 -15.34
CA ILE A 374 -25.28 -5.74 -16.31
C ILE A 374 -26.52 -6.64 -16.29
N ASN A 375 -27.70 -6.03 -16.13
CA ASN A 375 -28.98 -6.73 -16.23
C ASN A 375 -29.49 -6.75 -17.68
N PHE A 376 -29.59 -7.95 -18.25
CA PHE A 376 -30.22 -8.16 -19.54
C PHE A 376 -31.65 -8.70 -19.38
N THR A 377 -32.54 -8.14 -20.14
CA THR A 377 -33.97 -8.56 -20.21
C THR A 377 -34.35 -8.79 -21.66
N GLY A 378 -35.06 -9.90 -21.94
CA GLY A 378 -35.43 -10.29 -23.30
C GLY A 378 -34.33 -11.09 -24.03
N GLY A 379 -34.33 -11.06 -25.34
CA GLY A 379 -33.49 -11.90 -26.20
C GLY A 379 -33.94 -13.34 -26.26
N LYS A 380 -33.31 -14.15 -27.10
CA LYS A 380 -33.57 -15.59 -27.22
C LYS A 380 -32.52 -16.38 -26.46
N ALA A 381 -32.92 -17.54 -25.94
CA ALA A 381 -31.95 -18.49 -25.36
C ALA A 381 -30.92 -18.89 -26.43
N GLY A 382 -29.64 -18.69 -26.14
CA GLY A 382 -28.52 -18.93 -27.07
C GLY A 382 -27.96 -17.68 -27.74
N ASP A 383 -28.67 -16.54 -27.74
CA ASP A 383 -28.09 -15.28 -28.22
C ASP A 383 -26.87 -14.89 -27.39
N VAL A 384 -25.85 -14.37 -28.05
CA VAL A 384 -24.59 -13.98 -27.40
C VAL A 384 -24.42 -12.47 -27.40
N VAL A 385 -24.26 -11.91 -26.19
CA VAL A 385 -23.88 -10.51 -25.95
C VAL A 385 -22.37 -10.45 -25.79
N ASN A 386 -21.73 -9.53 -26.52
CA ASN A 386 -20.29 -9.28 -26.37
C ASN A 386 -20.09 -8.04 -25.49
N ILE A 387 -19.25 -8.15 -24.48
CA ILE A 387 -18.94 -7.09 -23.53
C ILE A 387 -17.44 -6.86 -23.55
N ARG A 388 -16.98 -5.70 -24.01
CA ARG A 388 -15.55 -5.41 -24.14
C ARG A 388 -15.16 -4.13 -23.40
N GLY A 389 -14.13 -4.23 -22.56
CA GLY A 389 -13.49 -3.09 -21.93
C GLY A 389 -12.52 -2.37 -22.89
N ALA A 390 -12.32 -1.06 -22.67
CA ALA A 390 -11.31 -0.26 -23.37
C ALA A 390 -10.85 0.93 -22.53
N TYR A 391 -9.64 1.38 -22.77
CA TYR A 391 -9.13 2.60 -22.15
C TYR A 391 -9.60 3.86 -22.87
N LEU A 392 -9.65 3.80 -24.21
CA LEU A 392 -9.96 4.89 -25.10
C LEU A 392 -11.08 4.51 -26.06
N LEU A 393 -11.65 5.50 -26.70
CA LEU A 393 -12.59 5.34 -27.82
C LEU A 393 -11.87 5.66 -29.14
N ASP A 394 -12.27 4.98 -30.21
CA ASP A 394 -11.93 5.36 -31.59
C ASP A 394 -12.77 6.57 -32.04
N ASP A 395 -12.42 7.20 -33.16
CA ASP A 395 -13.08 8.41 -33.66
C ASP A 395 -14.58 8.23 -33.93
N ASP A 396 -15.01 7.00 -34.20
CA ASP A 396 -16.43 6.66 -34.42
C ASP A 396 -17.20 6.46 -33.07
N GLY A 397 -16.51 6.63 -31.95
CA GLY A 397 -17.05 6.47 -30.61
C GLY A 397 -17.16 5.03 -30.14
N THR A 398 -16.60 4.07 -30.86
CA THR A 398 -16.50 2.67 -30.42
C THR A 398 -15.31 2.45 -29.49
N ALA A 399 -15.35 1.37 -28.70
CA ALA A 399 -14.26 1.00 -27.80
C ALA A 399 -13.01 0.61 -28.61
N SER A 400 -11.90 1.34 -28.40
CA SER A 400 -10.66 1.07 -29.12
C SER A 400 -10.09 -0.30 -28.73
N THR A 401 -9.57 -1.00 -29.75
CA THR A 401 -8.82 -2.25 -29.58
C THR A 401 -7.33 -2.06 -29.82
N LYS A 402 -6.91 -0.83 -30.14
CA LYS A 402 -5.57 -0.53 -30.69
C LYS A 402 -4.62 0.12 -29.70
N SER A 403 -5.14 0.74 -28.65
CA SER A 403 -4.32 1.58 -27.76
C SER A 403 -4.40 1.15 -26.30
N GLY A 404 -3.26 1.17 -25.62
CA GLY A 404 -3.16 1.07 -24.18
C GLY A 404 -3.30 -0.34 -23.60
N ASN A 405 -3.35 -1.39 -24.41
CA ASN A 405 -3.54 -2.75 -23.95
C ASN A 405 -2.58 -3.81 -24.51
N GLN A 406 -1.59 -3.38 -25.29
CA GLN A 406 -0.59 -4.27 -25.93
C GLN A 406 -1.23 -5.51 -26.58
N SER A 407 -2.31 -5.31 -27.34
CA SER A 407 -3.08 -6.35 -28.02
C SER A 407 -3.74 -7.40 -27.09
N THR A 408 -3.85 -7.12 -25.79
CA THR A 408 -4.54 -7.98 -24.85
C THR A 408 -6.04 -7.97 -25.11
N ASN A 409 -6.67 -9.16 -25.19
CA ASN A 409 -8.12 -9.27 -25.31
C ASN A 409 -8.80 -8.85 -24.01
N LEU A 410 -9.76 -7.91 -24.09
CA LEU A 410 -10.54 -7.39 -22.98
C LEU A 410 -12.04 -7.74 -23.10
N ALA A 411 -12.40 -8.78 -23.87
CA ALA A 411 -13.77 -9.15 -24.19
C ALA A 411 -14.29 -10.32 -23.37
N TYR A 412 -15.46 -10.14 -22.77
CA TYR A 412 -16.28 -11.18 -22.18
C TYR A 412 -17.43 -11.54 -23.10
N TYR A 413 -17.97 -12.75 -22.95
CA TYR A 413 -19.11 -13.22 -23.72
C TYR A 413 -20.19 -13.74 -22.79
N PHE A 414 -21.46 -13.36 -23.06
CA PHE A 414 -22.59 -13.76 -22.26
C PHE A 414 -23.68 -14.37 -23.13
N THR A 415 -23.95 -15.68 -22.97
CA THR A 415 -25.02 -16.38 -23.66
C THR A 415 -26.29 -16.27 -22.85
N LEU A 416 -27.35 -15.71 -23.45
CA LEU A 416 -28.63 -15.48 -22.81
C LEU A 416 -29.40 -16.79 -22.61
N ASN A 417 -30.21 -16.81 -21.55
CA ASN A 417 -31.14 -17.93 -21.27
C ASN A 417 -32.60 -17.70 -21.72
N GLY A 418 -32.86 -16.58 -22.41
CA GLY A 418 -34.21 -16.20 -22.84
C GLY A 418 -35.06 -15.57 -21.74
N LYS A 419 -34.49 -15.32 -20.57
CA LYS A 419 -35.17 -14.68 -19.43
C LYS A 419 -34.30 -13.54 -18.91
N GLN A 420 -34.81 -12.81 -17.93
CA GLN A 420 -33.96 -11.85 -17.21
C GLN A 420 -32.75 -12.57 -16.60
N SER A 421 -31.56 -12.05 -16.86
CA SER A 421 -30.29 -12.60 -16.35
C SER A 421 -29.29 -11.51 -16.15
N MET A 422 -28.46 -11.68 -15.13
CA MET A 422 -27.39 -10.75 -14.78
C MET A 422 -26.04 -11.29 -15.25
N PHE A 423 -25.33 -10.47 -16.01
CA PHE A 423 -23.94 -10.71 -16.37
C PHE A 423 -23.03 -10.13 -15.29
N GLN A 424 -22.18 -10.94 -14.70
CA GLN A 424 -21.11 -10.51 -13.80
C GLN A 424 -19.97 -11.53 -13.88
N PRO A 425 -18.82 -11.18 -14.50
CA PRO A 425 -17.69 -12.08 -14.61
C PRO A 425 -16.91 -12.20 -13.29
N LEU A 426 -16.03 -13.19 -13.18
CA LEU A 426 -15.10 -13.37 -12.04
C LEU A 426 -13.76 -12.73 -12.30
N VAL A 427 -13.27 -12.76 -13.55
CA VAL A 427 -11.96 -12.22 -13.91
C VAL A 427 -12.06 -10.70 -14.09
N TYR A 428 -11.44 -9.96 -13.18
CA TYR A 428 -11.40 -8.51 -13.25
C TYR A 428 -10.42 -8.00 -14.31
N LEU A 429 -10.69 -6.81 -14.82
CA LEU A 429 -9.82 -6.01 -15.67
C LEU A 429 -9.90 -4.55 -15.21
N ALA A 430 -9.01 -3.69 -15.73
CA ALA A 430 -9.14 -2.26 -15.53
C ALA A 430 -9.33 -1.55 -16.87
N TYR A 431 -10.33 -0.69 -16.94
CA TYR A 431 -10.67 0.13 -18.12
C TYR A 431 -11.64 1.25 -17.73
N ARG A 432 -11.80 2.21 -18.64
CA ARG A 432 -12.78 3.30 -18.48
C ARG A 432 -14.08 3.04 -19.24
N TYR A 433 -13.99 2.51 -20.44
CA TYR A 433 -15.15 2.32 -21.33
C TYR A 433 -15.50 0.85 -21.41
N ILE A 434 -16.82 0.60 -21.56
CA ILE A 434 -17.34 -0.73 -21.84
C ILE A 434 -18.22 -0.63 -23.08
N GLN A 435 -17.90 -1.37 -24.13
CA GLN A 435 -18.77 -1.59 -25.26
C GLN A 435 -19.58 -2.85 -25.06
N VAL A 436 -20.88 -2.74 -25.27
CA VAL A 436 -21.80 -3.88 -25.28
C VAL A 436 -22.37 -3.99 -26.69
N ASP A 437 -22.19 -5.14 -27.34
CA ASP A 437 -22.77 -5.46 -28.63
C ASP A 437 -23.82 -6.55 -28.47
N ASN A 438 -24.88 -6.47 -29.31
CA ASN A 438 -26.02 -7.39 -29.30
C ASN A 438 -26.83 -7.39 -27.99
N SER A 439 -26.93 -6.24 -27.32
CA SER A 439 -27.80 -6.14 -26.14
C SER A 439 -29.27 -6.38 -26.54
N PRO A 440 -30.00 -7.27 -25.84
CA PRO A 440 -31.41 -7.54 -26.13
C PRO A 440 -32.36 -6.41 -25.69
N ASN A 441 -31.87 -5.53 -24.80
CA ASN A 441 -32.63 -4.42 -24.24
C ASN A 441 -31.86 -3.13 -24.27
N VAL A 442 -32.53 -2.01 -24.10
CA VAL A 442 -31.88 -0.71 -23.90
C VAL A 442 -31.12 -0.71 -22.58
N LEU A 443 -29.85 -0.32 -22.63
CA LEU A 443 -29.04 -0.12 -21.45
C LEU A 443 -29.08 1.35 -21.00
N THR A 444 -29.14 1.54 -19.69
CA THR A 444 -29.18 2.84 -19.01
C THR A 444 -28.28 2.78 -17.77
N VAL A 445 -28.02 3.92 -17.16
CA VAL A 445 -27.23 3.98 -15.90
C VAL A 445 -27.88 3.21 -14.73
N ASP A 446 -29.15 2.84 -14.84
CA ASP A 446 -29.84 2.13 -13.77
C ASP A 446 -29.74 0.59 -13.89
N ASN A 447 -29.52 0.06 -15.10
CA ASN A 447 -29.38 -1.38 -15.30
C ASN A 447 -27.92 -1.83 -15.57
N VAL A 448 -26.98 -0.88 -15.43
CA VAL A 448 -25.54 -1.11 -15.51
C VAL A 448 -24.89 -0.64 -14.23
N GLN A 449 -24.03 -1.48 -13.66
CA GLN A 449 -23.17 -1.17 -12.55
C GLN A 449 -21.75 -1.65 -12.87
N PHE A 450 -20.77 -1.12 -12.18
CA PHE A 450 -19.41 -1.65 -12.18
C PHE A 450 -19.02 -1.96 -10.74
N ILE A 451 -18.54 -3.16 -10.50
CA ILE A 451 -18.04 -3.59 -9.19
C ILE A 451 -16.53 -3.38 -9.22
N THR A 452 -16.07 -2.23 -8.71
CA THR A 452 -14.65 -1.96 -8.58
C THR A 452 -14.08 -2.77 -7.42
N ARG A 453 -12.85 -3.24 -7.58
CA ARG A 453 -12.13 -3.99 -6.55
C ARG A 453 -10.72 -3.43 -6.35
N HIS A 454 -10.29 -3.39 -5.11
CA HIS A 454 -8.94 -3.01 -4.73
C HIS A 454 -8.66 -3.46 -3.28
N PHE A 455 -7.41 -3.46 -2.88
CA PHE A 455 -7.06 -3.63 -1.47
C PHE A 455 -7.76 -2.55 -0.62
N GLU A 456 -8.06 -2.86 0.66
CA GLU A 456 -8.77 -1.97 1.59
C GLU A 456 -7.98 -0.70 1.97
N LEU A 457 -7.49 0.06 0.98
CA LEU A 457 -6.89 1.37 1.19
C LEU A 457 -7.97 2.39 1.52
N ASP A 458 -7.69 3.24 2.50
CA ASP A 458 -8.59 4.32 2.93
C ASP A 458 -8.19 5.64 2.27
N GLU A 459 -8.74 5.90 1.08
CA GLU A 459 -8.48 7.12 0.30
C GLU A 459 -8.80 8.40 1.08
N SER A 460 -9.71 8.35 2.07
CA SER A 460 -10.08 9.55 2.86
C SER A 460 -8.92 10.10 3.69
N LYS A 461 -7.90 9.29 3.94
CA LYS A 461 -6.67 9.71 4.63
C LYS A 461 -5.70 10.46 3.74
N ALA A 462 -5.75 10.24 2.42
CA ALA A 462 -4.85 10.84 1.45
C ALA A 462 -5.25 12.29 1.15
N GLN A 463 -5.00 13.19 2.11
CA GLN A 463 -5.44 14.58 2.04
C GLN A 463 -4.31 15.50 1.58
N PHE A 464 -4.51 16.13 0.45
CA PHE A 464 -3.68 17.22 -0.07
C PHE A 464 -4.54 18.20 -0.85
N THR A 465 -4.29 19.50 -0.68
CA THR A 465 -4.91 20.57 -1.47
C THR A 465 -3.93 21.73 -1.57
N SER A 466 -3.88 22.35 -2.73
CA SER A 466 -3.01 23.48 -3.00
C SER A 466 -3.74 24.57 -3.78
N SER A 467 -3.10 25.72 -3.91
CA SER A 467 -3.61 26.82 -4.74
C SER A 467 -3.51 26.58 -6.25
N HIS A 468 -2.80 25.51 -6.69
CA HIS A 468 -2.59 25.20 -8.09
C HIS A 468 -3.49 24.02 -8.52
N ASN A 469 -4.47 24.30 -9.40
CA ASN A 469 -5.48 23.29 -9.79
C ASN A 469 -4.87 22.05 -10.45
N MET A 470 -3.91 22.20 -11.38
CA MET A 470 -3.26 21.07 -12.04
C MET A 470 -2.53 20.19 -11.03
N LEU A 471 -1.87 20.77 -10.04
CA LEU A 471 -1.20 20.01 -8.98
C LEU A 471 -2.17 19.14 -8.18
N ASN A 472 -3.39 19.67 -7.89
CA ASN A 472 -4.44 18.91 -7.22
C ASN A 472 -4.96 17.77 -8.12
N GLN A 473 -5.05 17.98 -9.42
CA GLN A 473 -5.44 16.93 -10.38
C GLN A 473 -4.39 15.83 -10.47
N VAL A 474 -3.11 16.19 -10.49
CA VAL A 474 -1.98 15.25 -10.51
C VAL A 474 -1.93 14.43 -9.21
N TRP A 475 -2.15 15.06 -8.05
CA TRP A 475 -2.31 14.33 -6.78
C TRP A 475 -3.42 13.28 -6.87
N ASN A 476 -4.60 13.69 -7.34
CA ASN A 476 -5.75 12.78 -7.46
C ASN A 476 -5.51 11.65 -8.49
N LEU A 477 -4.80 11.94 -9.59
CA LEU A 477 -4.37 10.94 -10.56
C LEU A 477 -3.51 9.85 -9.89
N MET A 478 -2.51 10.26 -9.12
CA MET A 478 -1.58 9.35 -8.46
C MET A 478 -2.24 8.54 -7.33
N ILE A 479 -3.09 9.16 -6.51
CA ILE A 479 -3.85 8.45 -5.46
C ILE A 479 -4.79 7.42 -6.09
N HIS A 480 -5.54 7.80 -7.13
CA HIS A 480 -6.42 6.88 -7.81
C HIS A 480 -5.66 5.70 -8.43
N SER A 481 -4.49 5.96 -9.04
CA SER A 481 -3.62 4.91 -9.60
C SER A 481 -3.17 3.93 -8.53
N LEU A 482 -2.72 4.45 -7.40
CA LEU A 482 -2.24 3.66 -6.28
C LEU A 482 -3.33 2.73 -5.73
N VAL A 483 -4.56 3.24 -5.58
CA VAL A 483 -5.71 2.45 -5.12
C VAL A 483 -6.06 1.35 -6.10
N GLN A 484 -6.12 1.68 -7.42
CA GLN A 484 -6.49 0.69 -8.44
C GLN A 484 -5.37 -0.33 -8.70
N GLY A 485 -4.10 0.00 -8.43
CA GLY A 485 -2.96 -0.91 -8.52
C GLY A 485 -2.77 -1.83 -7.31
N ALA A 486 -3.33 -1.49 -6.17
CA ALA A 486 -3.29 -2.32 -4.98
C ALA A 486 -4.39 -3.40 -5.07
N GLN A 487 -4.00 -4.60 -5.40
CA GLN A 487 -4.88 -5.77 -5.54
C GLN A 487 -4.53 -6.82 -4.47
N GLU A 488 -4.24 -8.05 -4.84
CA GLU A 488 -3.65 -9.05 -3.92
C GLU A 488 -2.18 -8.74 -3.56
N GLY A 489 -1.59 -7.77 -4.21
CA GLY A 489 -0.28 -7.20 -4.03
C GLY A 489 -0.25 -5.86 -4.76
N PHE A 490 0.89 -5.19 -4.79
CA PHE A 490 1.10 -4.04 -5.65
C PHE A 490 1.39 -4.56 -7.06
N VAL A 491 0.43 -4.40 -7.99
CA VAL A 491 0.58 -4.91 -9.35
C VAL A 491 1.10 -3.82 -10.29
N ASP A 492 1.81 -4.24 -11.34
CA ASP A 492 2.27 -3.39 -12.43
C ASP A 492 1.10 -2.74 -13.18
N THR A 493 0.16 -3.58 -13.61
CA THR A 493 -1.09 -3.13 -14.23
C THR A 493 -2.25 -4.06 -13.86
N PRO A 494 -3.41 -3.51 -13.43
CA PRO A 494 -4.58 -4.34 -13.11
C PRO A 494 -5.31 -4.89 -14.33
N THR A 495 -4.83 -4.63 -15.55
CA THR A 495 -5.47 -5.06 -16.80
C THR A 495 -4.76 -6.25 -17.43
N ARG A 496 -3.49 -6.10 -17.78
CA ARG A 496 -2.72 -7.00 -18.64
C ARG A 496 -2.05 -8.10 -17.84
N GLU A 497 -0.89 -7.83 -17.28
CA GLU A 497 -0.04 -8.81 -16.59
C GLU A 497 -0.52 -9.13 -15.18
N LYS A 498 -0.87 -8.11 -14.38
CA LYS A 498 -1.24 -8.23 -12.96
C LYS A 498 -0.09 -8.81 -12.12
N GLY A 499 1.14 -8.49 -12.52
CA GLY A 499 2.34 -8.95 -11.88
C GLY A 499 2.71 -8.12 -10.65
N ALA A 500 3.03 -8.75 -9.54
CA ALA A 500 3.65 -8.06 -8.42
C ALA A 500 5.16 -7.94 -8.69
N PHE A 501 5.53 -6.97 -9.54
CA PHE A 501 6.93 -6.67 -9.82
C PHE A 501 7.56 -5.95 -8.63
N LEU A 502 8.83 -6.26 -8.37
CA LEU A 502 9.54 -5.70 -7.22
C LEU A 502 9.70 -4.17 -7.35
N GLY A 503 10.12 -3.69 -8.53
CA GLY A 503 10.25 -2.26 -8.80
C GLY A 503 8.92 -1.54 -8.63
N ASP A 504 7.84 -2.08 -9.23
CA ASP A 504 6.49 -1.51 -9.10
C ASP A 504 6.02 -1.47 -7.64
N GLY A 505 6.30 -2.52 -6.88
CA GLY A 505 6.00 -2.57 -5.46
C GLY A 505 6.76 -1.52 -4.67
N SER A 506 8.05 -1.29 -4.98
CA SER A 506 8.89 -0.28 -4.31
C SER A 506 8.45 1.16 -4.63
N TYR A 507 7.74 1.37 -5.75
CA TYR A 507 7.19 2.69 -6.14
C TYR A 507 5.76 2.91 -5.65
N GLN A 508 5.02 1.88 -5.29
CA GLN A 508 3.64 1.96 -4.77
C GLN A 508 3.57 1.85 -3.24
N GLY A 509 4.39 0.98 -2.65
CA GLY A 509 4.35 0.69 -1.21
C GLY A 509 4.63 1.90 -0.32
N PRO A 510 5.75 2.63 -0.46
CA PRO A 510 6.03 3.82 0.34
C PRO A 510 4.97 4.92 0.24
N PRO A 511 4.46 5.31 -0.95
CA PRO A 511 3.32 6.22 -1.05
C PRO A 511 2.06 5.73 -0.35
N ALA A 512 1.73 4.43 -0.44
CA ALA A 512 0.57 3.86 0.26
C ALA A 512 0.69 4.00 1.78
N MET A 513 1.90 3.80 2.32
CA MET A 513 2.18 4.01 3.75
C MET A 513 2.04 5.47 4.15
N SER A 514 2.68 6.39 3.42
CA SER A 514 2.78 7.80 3.80
C SER A 514 1.49 8.59 3.57
N THR A 515 0.66 8.20 2.58
CA THR A 515 -0.61 8.90 2.26
C THR A 515 -1.83 8.28 2.92
N MET A 516 -1.88 6.96 3.06
CA MET A 516 -3.07 6.23 3.53
C MET A 516 -2.83 5.40 4.80
N GLY A 517 -1.58 5.34 5.28
CA GLY A 517 -1.24 4.60 6.50
C GLY A 517 -1.31 3.08 6.31
N GLU A 518 -1.11 2.59 5.09
CA GLU A 518 -1.09 1.16 4.81
C GLU A 518 0.22 0.53 5.31
N ARG A 519 0.18 -0.64 5.94
CA ARG A 519 1.36 -1.34 6.47
C ARG A 519 1.32 -2.85 6.26
N ALA A 520 0.15 -3.44 6.34
CA ALA A 520 -0.02 -4.90 6.33
C ALA A 520 0.33 -5.52 4.97
N MET A 521 -0.05 -4.89 3.86
CA MET A 521 0.32 -5.32 2.51
C MET A 521 1.81 -5.11 2.27
N ASN A 522 2.37 -3.96 2.67
CA ASN A 522 3.81 -3.72 2.58
C ASN A 522 4.60 -4.82 3.31
N HIS A 523 4.23 -5.12 4.56
CA HIS A 523 4.85 -6.18 5.34
C HIS A 523 4.80 -7.54 4.62
N ARG A 524 3.62 -7.91 4.10
CA ARG A 524 3.42 -9.18 3.40
C ARG A 524 4.24 -9.27 2.12
N VAL A 525 4.18 -8.26 1.26
CA VAL A 525 4.88 -8.27 -0.05
C VAL A 525 6.40 -8.27 0.15
N LEU A 526 6.91 -7.52 1.14
CA LEU A 526 8.33 -7.57 1.49
C LEU A 526 8.78 -9.00 1.91
N LEU A 527 7.96 -9.73 2.69
CA LEU A 527 8.26 -11.13 3.04
C LEU A 527 8.18 -12.05 1.82
N GLU A 528 7.25 -11.85 0.92
CA GLU A 528 7.10 -12.65 -0.30
C GLU A 528 8.34 -12.56 -1.19
N PHE A 529 8.94 -11.38 -1.36
CA PHE A 529 10.20 -11.27 -2.09
C PHE A 529 11.36 -12.00 -1.40
N LEU A 530 11.41 -12.03 -0.05
CA LEU A 530 12.37 -12.87 0.67
C LEU A 530 12.09 -14.37 0.52
N ASP A 531 10.83 -14.79 0.33
CA ASP A 531 10.51 -16.18 -0.06
C ASP A 531 11.08 -16.50 -1.45
N SER A 532 11.10 -15.53 -2.38
CA SER A 532 11.71 -15.71 -3.70
C SER A 532 13.23 -15.92 -3.64
N GLN A 533 13.91 -15.27 -2.69
CA GLN A 533 15.34 -15.49 -2.43
C GLN A 533 15.59 -16.94 -2.00
N ASP A 534 14.81 -17.43 -1.02
CA ASP A 534 14.92 -18.81 -0.56
C ASP A 534 14.63 -19.83 -1.68
N GLN A 535 13.66 -19.53 -2.53
CA GLN A 535 13.20 -20.44 -3.56
C GLN A 535 14.15 -20.50 -4.77
N TYR A 536 14.71 -19.37 -5.19
CA TYR A 536 15.38 -19.25 -6.47
C TYR A 536 16.81 -18.71 -6.41
N TRP A 537 17.17 -17.92 -5.39
CA TRP A 537 18.32 -17.06 -5.43
C TRP A 537 19.20 -17.19 -4.18
N PRO A 538 19.91 -18.31 -4.00
CA PRO A 538 20.78 -18.51 -2.84
C PRO A 538 21.94 -17.49 -2.75
N ASP A 539 22.27 -16.81 -3.85
CA ASP A 539 23.30 -15.78 -3.95
C ASP A 539 22.86 -14.40 -3.44
N GLY A 540 21.58 -14.23 -3.11
CA GLY A 540 21.07 -12.99 -2.51
C GLY A 540 20.16 -12.16 -3.42
N ARG A 541 20.07 -12.49 -4.71
CA ARG A 541 19.08 -11.86 -5.61
C ARG A 541 17.65 -12.07 -5.14
N LEU A 542 16.74 -11.31 -5.71
CA LEU A 542 15.31 -11.45 -5.55
C LEU A 542 14.66 -11.60 -6.93
N ASN A 543 13.52 -12.29 -6.99
CA ASN A 543 12.81 -12.40 -8.24
C ASN A 543 12.24 -11.05 -8.65
N ALA A 544 12.32 -10.71 -9.93
CA ALA A 544 11.79 -9.43 -10.42
C ALA A 544 10.27 -9.32 -10.29
N VAL A 545 9.56 -10.46 -10.34
CA VAL A 545 8.10 -10.55 -10.12
C VAL A 545 7.79 -11.80 -9.30
N TYR A 546 7.06 -11.65 -8.19
CA TYR A 546 6.77 -12.78 -7.32
C TYR A 546 5.44 -12.61 -6.56
N PRO A 547 4.56 -13.64 -6.53
CA PRO A 547 4.70 -14.93 -7.22
C PRO A 547 4.53 -14.81 -8.75
N ASN A 548 5.01 -15.83 -9.51
CA ASN A 548 4.86 -15.88 -10.97
C ASN A 548 4.80 -17.32 -11.49
N VAL A 549 4.52 -17.47 -12.80
CA VAL A 549 4.57 -18.77 -13.48
C VAL A 549 5.94 -19.04 -14.08
N ASP A 550 6.73 -18.01 -14.35
CA ASP A 550 7.95 -18.08 -15.19
C ASP A 550 9.15 -18.65 -14.42
N GLY A 551 9.04 -18.82 -13.10
CA GLY A 551 10.15 -19.25 -12.26
C GLY A 551 11.17 -18.13 -12.04
N LYS A 552 12.44 -18.42 -12.26
CA LYS A 552 13.52 -17.42 -12.12
C LYS A 552 13.38 -16.32 -13.15
N ARG A 553 13.23 -15.08 -12.66
CA ARG A 553 13.25 -13.88 -13.49
C ARG A 553 14.01 -12.80 -12.73
N ASP A 554 15.06 -12.27 -13.35
CA ASP A 554 15.92 -11.26 -12.76
C ASP A 554 15.87 -9.96 -13.55
N ILE A 555 15.71 -8.85 -12.83
CA ILE A 555 15.97 -7.49 -13.29
C ILE A 555 16.91 -6.90 -12.24
N PRO A 556 18.20 -6.73 -12.54
CA PRO A 556 19.23 -6.52 -11.52
C PRO A 556 19.00 -5.32 -10.61
N ASP A 557 18.62 -4.18 -11.15
CA ASP A 557 18.31 -2.96 -10.37
C ASP A 557 17.04 -3.06 -9.52
N TYR A 558 16.09 -3.94 -9.86
CA TYR A 558 14.95 -4.21 -8.99
C TYR A 558 15.37 -4.87 -7.67
N THR A 559 16.37 -5.76 -7.71
CA THR A 559 16.93 -6.34 -6.47
C THR A 559 17.51 -5.24 -5.56
N GLN A 560 18.16 -4.21 -6.13
CA GLN A 560 18.70 -3.08 -5.36
C GLN A 560 17.58 -2.19 -4.77
N GLU A 561 16.48 -1.96 -5.48
CA GLU A 561 15.33 -1.20 -4.96
C GLU A 561 14.68 -1.82 -3.71
N TYR A 562 14.92 -3.11 -3.44
CA TYR A 562 14.32 -3.80 -2.30
C TYR A 562 14.80 -3.26 -0.95
N LEU A 563 16.10 -3.01 -0.78
CA LEU A 563 16.63 -2.48 0.49
C LEU A 563 16.11 -1.06 0.76
N ILE A 564 15.89 -0.27 -0.29
CA ILE A 564 15.29 1.07 -0.19
C ILE A 564 13.87 0.96 0.35
N TRP A 565 13.06 0.04 -0.21
CA TRP A 565 11.70 -0.20 0.26
C TRP A 565 11.64 -0.72 1.71
N VAL A 566 12.56 -1.62 2.08
CA VAL A 566 12.69 -2.10 3.47
C VAL A 566 13.03 -0.95 4.42
N TRP A 567 13.91 -0.03 4.03
CA TRP A 567 14.26 1.11 4.85
C TRP A 567 13.11 2.11 4.99
N ASP A 568 12.39 2.41 3.91
CA ASP A 568 11.17 3.22 3.96
C ASP A 568 10.12 2.58 4.89
N TYR A 569 9.91 1.27 4.76
CA TYR A 569 9.01 0.53 5.65
C TYR A 569 9.44 0.68 7.12
N TYR A 570 10.71 0.50 7.41
CA TYR A 570 11.22 0.67 8.79
C TYR A 570 11.05 2.10 9.30
N LEU A 571 11.39 3.11 8.53
CA LEU A 571 11.25 4.51 8.94
C LEU A 571 9.78 4.87 9.25
N LEU A 572 8.86 4.43 8.43
CA LEU A 572 7.44 4.75 8.59
C LEU A 572 6.77 3.93 9.70
N THR A 573 7.24 2.71 9.97
CA THR A 573 6.61 1.78 10.92
C THR A 573 7.38 1.60 12.23
N GLY A 574 8.72 1.66 12.19
CA GLY A 574 9.60 1.33 13.31
C GLY A 574 9.63 -0.18 13.62
N ASN A 575 9.24 -1.04 12.67
CA ASN A 575 9.22 -2.49 12.87
C ASN A 575 10.65 -3.08 12.89
N VAL A 576 11.31 -2.94 14.02
CA VAL A 576 12.68 -3.48 14.22
C VAL A 576 12.71 -5.00 14.16
N GLU A 577 11.62 -5.67 14.53
CA GLU A 577 11.56 -7.13 14.49
C GLU A 577 11.61 -7.68 13.06
N PHE A 578 11.05 -6.96 12.08
CA PHE A 578 11.20 -7.29 10.66
C PHE A 578 12.68 -7.28 10.25
N LEU A 579 13.42 -6.23 10.62
CA LEU A 579 14.85 -6.12 10.32
C LEU A 579 15.65 -7.24 10.98
N LYS A 580 15.38 -7.49 12.27
CA LYS A 580 16.07 -8.50 13.07
C LYS A 580 15.86 -9.92 12.52
N THR A 581 14.60 -10.27 12.24
CA THR A 581 14.24 -11.62 11.77
C THR A 581 14.83 -11.90 10.39
N ASN A 582 14.89 -10.89 9.53
CA ASN A 582 15.31 -11.05 8.14
C ASN A 582 16.74 -10.60 7.86
N TYR A 583 17.51 -10.21 8.89
CA TYR A 583 18.83 -9.59 8.73
C TYR A 583 19.77 -10.34 7.80
N ALA A 584 19.87 -11.66 7.97
CA ALA A 584 20.76 -12.49 7.13
C ALA A 584 20.37 -12.46 5.65
N LYS A 585 19.07 -12.35 5.34
CA LYS A 585 18.58 -12.28 3.95
C LYS A 585 18.82 -10.87 3.36
N LEU A 586 18.58 -9.83 4.16
CA LEU A 586 18.85 -8.44 3.76
C LEU A 586 20.34 -8.24 3.47
N LYS A 587 21.19 -8.80 4.33
CA LYS A 587 22.65 -8.80 4.14
C LYS A 587 23.06 -9.43 2.81
N LYS A 588 22.46 -10.58 2.46
CA LYS A 588 22.76 -11.26 1.19
C LYS A 588 22.46 -10.39 -0.04
N VAL A 589 21.44 -9.50 0.00
CA VAL A 589 21.14 -8.57 -1.11
C VAL A 589 22.34 -7.65 -1.36
N ALA A 590 22.85 -6.99 -0.33
CA ALA A 590 23.98 -6.09 -0.47
C ALA A 590 25.29 -6.84 -0.80
N ASP A 591 25.52 -8.02 -0.20
CA ASP A 591 26.69 -8.86 -0.48
C ASP A 591 26.69 -9.36 -1.92
N TYR A 592 25.54 -9.68 -2.49
CA TYR A 592 25.39 -10.02 -3.92
C TYR A 592 25.85 -8.88 -4.80
N VAL A 593 25.40 -7.65 -4.57
CA VAL A 593 25.82 -6.48 -5.34
C VAL A 593 27.34 -6.27 -5.22
N HIS A 594 27.87 -6.37 -4.01
CA HIS A 594 29.29 -6.18 -3.76
C HIS A 594 30.18 -7.20 -4.47
N ALA A 595 29.68 -8.43 -4.64
CA ALA A 595 30.43 -9.48 -5.36
C ALA A 595 30.74 -9.15 -6.82
N TYR A 596 30.07 -8.14 -7.40
CA TYR A 596 30.29 -7.64 -8.76
C TYR A 596 31.20 -6.39 -8.80
N THR A 597 31.81 -6.02 -7.70
CA THR A 597 32.78 -4.92 -7.69
C THR A 597 34.03 -5.31 -8.48
N ASN A 598 34.35 -4.56 -9.51
CA ASN A 598 35.58 -4.74 -10.28
C ASN A 598 36.78 -4.13 -9.52
N PRO A 599 37.80 -4.93 -9.17
CA PRO A 599 38.94 -4.43 -8.39
C PRO A 599 39.75 -3.32 -9.10
N ALA A 600 39.73 -3.26 -10.43
CA ALA A 600 40.47 -2.24 -11.20
C ALA A 600 39.77 -0.86 -11.19
N THR A 601 38.48 -0.83 -10.99
CA THR A 601 37.71 0.43 -11.03
C THR A 601 37.09 0.79 -9.69
N GLY A 602 36.79 -0.19 -8.83
CA GLY A 602 36.00 -0.04 -7.60
C GLY A 602 34.50 0.15 -7.86
N LEU A 603 34.04 -0.05 -9.10
CA LEU A 603 32.64 0.08 -9.51
C LEU A 603 32.00 -1.31 -9.76
N ILE A 604 30.67 -1.35 -9.80
CA ILE A 604 29.92 -2.57 -10.13
C ILE A 604 29.99 -2.80 -11.64
N HIS A 605 30.48 -3.96 -12.04
CA HIS A 605 30.55 -4.36 -13.44
C HIS A 605 29.70 -5.59 -13.72
N ASN A 606 28.93 -5.54 -14.81
CA ASN A 606 28.17 -6.69 -15.29
C ASN A 606 27.31 -7.31 -14.20
N LEU A 607 26.61 -6.49 -13.42
CA LEU A 607 25.73 -6.99 -12.35
C LEU A 607 24.88 -8.14 -12.89
N ALA A 608 24.97 -9.31 -12.24
CA ALA A 608 24.37 -10.52 -12.76
C ALA A 608 22.89 -10.38 -12.95
N GLY A 609 22.40 -11.00 -14.00
CA GLY A 609 21.00 -11.14 -14.28
C GLY A 609 20.54 -10.35 -15.48
N GLY A 610 19.26 -10.53 -15.77
CA GLY A 610 18.60 -9.99 -16.93
C GLY A 610 19.11 -10.60 -18.25
N GLY A 611 18.37 -10.32 -19.29
CA GLY A 611 18.69 -10.67 -20.68
C GLY A 611 18.07 -9.63 -21.60
N GLY A 612 18.58 -9.50 -22.82
CA GLY A 612 18.06 -8.51 -23.77
C GLY A 612 18.03 -7.10 -23.18
N ALA A 613 16.86 -6.52 -23.08
CA ALA A 613 16.63 -5.16 -22.57
C ALA A 613 16.96 -4.96 -21.08
N TYR A 614 17.08 -6.04 -20.31
CA TYR A 614 17.32 -6.01 -18.85
C TYR A 614 18.77 -6.35 -18.46
N LYS A 615 19.63 -6.66 -19.46
CA LYS A 615 21.01 -7.05 -19.21
C LYS A 615 21.76 -5.95 -18.44
N TYR A 616 22.34 -6.31 -17.30
CA TYR A 616 23.06 -5.42 -16.35
C TYR A 616 22.21 -4.30 -15.74
N GLY A 617 20.90 -4.44 -15.74
CA GLY A 617 19.94 -3.47 -15.20
C GLY A 617 19.06 -2.82 -16.28
N ILE A 618 17.80 -2.53 -15.88
CA ILE A 618 16.82 -1.94 -16.78
C ILE A 618 17.06 -0.43 -17.00
N ILE A 619 17.59 0.25 -15.98
CA ILE A 619 17.84 1.69 -15.85
C ILE A 619 16.52 2.47 -15.86
N ASP A 620 15.76 2.38 -16.97
CA ASP A 620 14.45 2.98 -17.13
C ASP A 620 13.61 2.16 -18.14
N TRP A 621 12.27 2.31 -18.06
CA TRP A 621 11.35 1.50 -18.85
C TRP A 621 10.10 2.27 -19.29
N PRO A 622 9.50 1.99 -20.47
CA PRO A 622 10.06 1.21 -21.59
C PRO A 622 11.37 1.79 -22.17
N GLN A 623 11.93 1.17 -23.20
CA GLN A 623 13.22 1.63 -23.78
C GLN A 623 13.20 3.10 -24.22
N SER A 624 12.06 3.61 -24.71
CA SER A 624 11.87 5.03 -25.08
C SER A 624 12.09 5.97 -23.88
N MET A 625 11.83 5.51 -22.66
CA MET A 625 11.98 6.30 -21.43
C MET A 625 13.43 6.42 -20.95
N ARG A 626 14.38 5.73 -21.57
CA ARG A 626 15.82 5.86 -21.29
C ARG A 626 16.42 7.16 -21.85
N TYR A 627 15.74 7.82 -22.76
CA TYR A 627 16.17 9.10 -23.39
C TYR A 627 17.62 9.06 -23.85
N GLY A 628 18.05 7.92 -24.44
CA GLY A 628 19.38 7.74 -25.02
C GLY A 628 20.45 7.25 -24.04
N TYR A 629 20.11 6.87 -22.78
CA TYR A 629 21.08 6.25 -21.87
C TYR A 629 21.91 5.17 -22.57
N ASP A 630 23.23 5.23 -22.41
CA ASP A 630 24.16 4.30 -23.09
C ASP A 630 24.10 2.90 -22.45
N MET A 631 23.24 2.06 -23.02
CA MET A 631 23.06 0.67 -22.56
C MET A 631 24.20 -0.26 -22.97
N GLY A 632 25.19 0.23 -23.73
CA GLY A 632 26.44 -0.49 -24.04
C GLY A 632 27.43 -0.53 -22.88
N THR A 633 27.23 0.26 -21.85
CA THR A 633 28.08 0.28 -20.66
C THR A 633 27.96 -1.00 -19.83
N GLU A 634 29.08 -1.49 -19.30
CA GLU A 634 29.13 -2.66 -18.41
C GLU A 634 29.16 -2.28 -16.92
N SER A 635 29.68 -1.09 -16.57
CA SER A 635 29.49 -0.43 -15.30
C SER A 635 28.57 0.77 -15.54
N ARG A 636 27.42 0.82 -14.89
CA ARG A 636 26.38 1.83 -15.13
C ARG A 636 26.26 2.76 -13.93
N THR A 637 26.32 4.05 -14.15
CA THR A 637 26.28 5.06 -13.07
C THR A 637 25.05 4.91 -12.19
N VAL A 638 23.90 4.54 -12.74
CA VAL A 638 22.66 4.29 -11.97
C VAL A 638 22.83 3.06 -11.05
N ILE A 639 23.40 1.98 -11.53
CA ILE A 639 23.65 0.75 -10.76
C ILE A 639 24.65 1.01 -9.63
N ASP A 640 25.70 1.79 -9.90
CA ASP A 640 26.69 2.17 -8.88
C ASP A 640 26.08 3.09 -7.79
N ALA A 641 25.19 4.01 -8.20
CA ALA A 641 24.47 4.86 -7.24
C ALA A 641 23.51 4.06 -6.36
N LEU A 642 22.82 3.08 -6.92
CA LEU A 642 21.97 2.15 -6.17
C LEU A 642 22.81 1.29 -5.21
N ALA A 643 23.98 0.80 -5.63
CA ALA A 643 24.89 0.06 -4.76
C ALA A 643 25.36 0.91 -3.57
N TYR A 644 25.65 2.20 -3.80
CA TYR A 644 25.95 3.13 -2.69
C TYR A 644 24.80 3.18 -1.69
N ILE A 645 23.54 3.29 -2.17
CA ILE A 645 22.35 3.33 -1.29
C ILE A 645 22.21 2.01 -0.53
N ASP A 646 22.37 0.87 -1.19
CA ASP A 646 22.27 -0.46 -0.58
C ASP A 646 23.26 -0.61 0.59
N TYR A 647 24.50 -0.19 0.40
CA TYR A 647 25.52 -0.25 1.46
C TYR A 647 25.21 0.72 2.60
N ASP A 648 24.79 1.96 2.30
CA ASP A 648 24.42 2.95 3.31
C ASP A 648 23.22 2.47 4.14
N ILE A 649 22.22 1.87 3.50
CA ILE A 649 21.06 1.29 4.19
C ILE A 649 21.47 0.10 5.05
N MET A 650 22.30 -0.81 4.55
CA MET A 650 22.76 -1.94 5.36
C MET A 650 23.60 -1.51 6.56
N ALA A 651 24.44 -0.47 6.43
CA ALA A 651 25.13 0.13 7.55
C ALA A 651 24.16 0.70 8.60
N LYS A 652 23.10 1.37 8.15
CA LYS A 652 22.02 1.88 9.02
C LYS A 652 21.24 0.76 9.71
N ILE A 653 20.89 -0.31 8.99
CA ILE A 653 20.21 -1.48 9.56
C ILE A 653 21.11 -2.16 10.60
N ALA A 654 22.39 -2.36 10.29
CA ALA A 654 23.37 -2.91 11.23
C ALA A 654 23.48 -2.06 12.50
N ALA A 655 23.49 -0.72 12.36
CA ALA A 655 23.50 0.20 13.48
C ALA A 655 22.24 0.08 14.35
N VAL A 656 21.05 -0.02 13.74
CA VAL A 656 19.78 -0.22 14.45
C VAL A 656 19.78 -1.51 15.27
N LEU A 657 20.40 -2.56 14.72
CA LEU A 657 20.49 -3.88 15.39
C LEU A 657 21.70 -4.03 16.32
N GLY A 658 22.54 -2.99 16.44
CA GLY A 658 23.74 -3.01 17.29
C GLY A 658 24.90 -3.86 16.73
N ASN A 659 24.87 -4.19 15.44
CA ASN A 659 25.93 -4.94 14.77
C ASN A 659 27.04 -4.00 14.27
N ALA A 660 27.97 -3.64 15.16
CA ALA A 660 29.06 -2.72 14.86
C ALA A 660 30.01 -3.22 13.74
N PRO A 661 30.41 -4.51 13.70
CA PRO A 661 31.27 -5.01 12.62
C PRO A 661 30.66 -4.83 11.23
N ASP A 662 29.43 -5.26 11.01
CA ASP A 662 28.77 -5.12 9.70
C ASP A 662 28.54 -3.65 9.35
N LYS A 663 28.22 -2.79 10.34
CA LYS A 663 28.09 -1.36 10.12
C LYS A 663 29.38 -0.77 9.49
N GLU A 664 30.55 -1.10 10.04
CA GLU A 664 31.82 -0.59 9.52
C GLU A 664 32.17 -1.16 8.14
N ILE A 665 31.85 -2.43 7.87
CA ILE A 665 32.02 -3.06 6.56
C ILE A 665 31.22 -2.29 5.50
N TYR A 666 29.92 -2.07 5.74
CA TYR A 666 29.05 -1.42 4.76
C TYR A 666 29.31 0.08 4.64
N ASN A 667 29.73 0.77 5.71
CA ASN A 667 30.24 2.14 5.62
C ASN A 667 31.48 2.22 4.71
N THR A 668 32.39 1.24 4.79
CA THR A 668 33.54 1.16 3.92
C THR A 668 33.11 0.95 2.47
N TYR A 669 32.24 -0.01 2.17
CA TYR A 669 31.75 -0.25 0.83
C TYR A 669 31.06 0.99 0.23
N ALA A 670 30.22 1.69 1.01
CA ALA A 670 29.59 2.94 0.58
C ALA A 670 30.63 4.04 0.28
N SER A 671 31.63 4.21 1.14
CA SER A 671 32.69 5.20 0.94
C SER A 671 33.53 4.90 -0.31
N ASP A 672 33.89 3.63 -0.53
CA ASP A 672 34.74 3.22 -1.64
C ASP A 672 34.06 3.39 -2.98
N ILE A 673 32.79 2.94 -3.11
CA ILE A 673 32.05 3.10 -4.37
C ILE A 673 31.79 4.58 -4.67
N LYS A 674 31.44 5.40 -3.66
CA LYS A 674 31.27 6.86 -3.83
C LYS A 674 32.56 7.51 -4.34
N LYS A 675 33.71 7.13 -3.80
CA LYS A 675 35.01 7.59 -4.27
C LYS A 675 35.28 7.14 -5.69
N ALA A 676 35.03 5.86 -6.00
CA ALA A 676 35.22 5.31 -7.33
C ALA A 676 34.36 6.04 -8.38
N MET A 677 33.08 6.29 -8.09
CA MET A 677 32.17 7.05 -8.95
C MET A 677 32.69 8.45 -9.24
N ASN A 678 33.16 9.17 -8.23
CA ASN A 678 33.70 10.53 -8.39
C ASN A 678 35.01 10.58 -9.17
N VAL A 679 35.80 9.50 -9.16
CA VAL A 679 37.08 9.41 -9.90
C VAL A 679 36.87 8.91 -11.33
N LYS A 680 35.91 7.99 -11.57
CA LYS A 680 35.79 7.26 -12.84
C LYS A 680 34.61 7.72 -13.69
N LEU A 681 33.51 8.21 -13.06
CA LEU A 681 32.26 8.54 -13.76
C LEU A 681 31.98 10.04 -13.81
N LEU A 682 32.61 10.86 -12.98
CA LEU A 682 32.59 12.31 -13.09
C LEU A 682 33.60 12.75 -14.17
N ASN A 683 33.10 13.41 -15.21
CA ASN A 683 33.96 13.85 -16.31
C ASN A 683 34.63 15.21 -16.04
N THR A 684 35.44 15.68 -16.96
CA THR A 684 36.16 16.98 -16.87
C THR A 684 35.21 18.18 -16.83
N ASP A 685 33.97 18.05 -17.35
CA ASP A 685 32.96 19.10 -17.31
C ASP A 685 32.20 19.16 -15.98
N GLY A 686 32.52 18.26 -15.06
CA GLY A 686 31.92 18.20 -13.73
C GLY A 686 30.54 17.58 -13.68
N VAL A 687 30.20 16.72 -14.64
CA VAL A 687 28.93 15.97 -14.71
C VAL A 687 29.17 14.47 -14.86
N TYR A 688 28.19 13.64 -14.48
CA TYR A 688 28.30 12.20 -14.58
C TYR A 688 27.93 11.69 -15.97
N ILE A 689 28.78 10.81 -16.50
CA ILE A 689 28.55 10.01 -17.71
C ILE A 689 27.69 8.79 -17.37
N ASP A 690 27.15 8.08 -18.38
CA ASP A 690 26.28 6.94 -18.17
C ASP A 690 27.00 5.69 -17.60
N GLY A 691 28.30 5.59 -17.82
CA GLY A 691 29.08 4.47 -17.27
C GLY A 691 30.40 4.22 -17.97
N LEU A 692 31.00 3.06 -17.72
CA LEU A 692 32.21 2.57 -18.38
C LEU A 692 31.87 1.46 -19.38
N MET A 693 32.58 1.48 -20.53
CA MET A 693 32.54 0.47 -21.57
C MET A 693 33.33 -0.79 -21.15
N THR A 694 33.30 -1.84 -21.96
CA THR A 694 34.05 -3.09 -21.74
C THR A 694 35.56 -2.87 -21.58
N ASP A 695 36.12 -1.94 -22.31
CA ASP A 695 37.55 -1.57 -22.28
C ASP A 695 37.87 -0.57 -21.15
N LEU A 696 36.92 -0.31 -20.27
CA LEU A 696 36.95 0.66 -19.17
C LEU A 696 37.03 2.13 -19.59
N SER A 697 36.86 2.43 -20.88
CA SER A 697 36.70 3.80 -21.33
C SER A 697 35.38 4.40 -20.90
N GLN A 698 35.34 5.71 -20.74
CA GLN A 698 34.13 6.45 -20.36
C GLN A 698 33.13 6.49 -21.54
N SER A 699 31.85 6.25 -21.25
CA SER A 699 30.78 6.55 -22.19
C SER A 699 30.80 8.04 -22.58
N LYS A 700 30.49 8.34 -23.85
CA LYS A 700 30.38 9.71 -24.32
C LYS A 700 29.03 10.35 -24.06
N HIS A 701 28.06 9.57 -23.60
CA HIS A 701 26.70 10.02 -23.28
C HIS A 701 26.57 10.47 -21.82
N ILE A 702 25.77 11.53 -21.63
CA ILE A 702 25.49 12.16 -20.34
C ILE A 702 23.97 12.21 -20.21
N SER A 703 23.37 11.29 -19.47
CA SER A 703 21.93 11.23 -19.26
C SER A 703 21.46 12.06 -18.05
N GLN A 704 20.16 12.34 -18.01
CA GLN A 704 19.53 12.88 -16.79
C GLN A 704 19.58 11.84 -15.68
N GLN A 705 19.36 10.55 -15.99
CA GLN A 705 19.36 9.45 -15.04
C GLN A 705 20.69 9.35 -14.27
N ALA A 706 21.82 9.32 -14.96
CA ALA A 706 23.13 9.24 -14.29
C ALA A 706 23.36 10.41 -13.31
N ASN A 707 22.97 11.62 -13.71
CA ASN A 707 23.18 12.83 -12.93
C ASN A 707 22.20 12.97 -11.75
N MET A 708 20.91 12.69 -11.95
CA MET A 708 19.94 12.82 -10.86
C MET A 708 20.12 11.75 -9.77
N TYR A 709 20.50 10.51 -10.14
CA TYR A 709 20.82 9.50 -9.13
C TYR A 709 22.02 9.93 -8.29
N ALA A 710 23.12 10.32 -8.91
CA ALA A 710 24.31 10.80 -8.18
C ALA A 710 23.98 12.00 -7.28
N TYR A 711 23.10 12.93 -7.76
CA TYR A 711 22.71 14.12 -7.01
C TYR A 711 21.81 13.78 -5.80
N ALA A 712 20.75 13.05 -6.04
CA ALA A 712 19.74 12.70 -5.02
C ALA A 712 20.32 11.83 -3.89
N THR A 713 21.32 11.00 -4.20
CA THR A 713 21.98 10.13 -3.22
C THR A 713 23.10 10.81 -2.45
N GLY A 714 23.45 12.06 -2.79
CA GLY A 714 24.51 12.81 -2.13
C GLY A 714 25.92 12.33 -2.52
N ILE A 715 26.07 11.67 -3.66
CA ILE A 715 27.37 11.24 -4.19
C ILE A 715 28.15 12.45 -4.74
N VAL A 716 27.48 13.40 -5.39
CA VAL A 716 28.06 14.58 -6.04
C VAL A 716 28.88 15.41 -5.07
N PRO A 717 30.18 15.71 -5.37
CA PRO A 717 31.00 16.62 -4.58
C PRO A 717 30.35 18.02 -4.50
N ASN A 718 30.55 18.73 -3.40
CA ASN A 718 29.92 20.03 -3.18
C ASN A 718 30.23 21.03 -4.27
N GLU A 719 31.45 21.05 -4.77
CA GLU A 719 31.91 21.92 -5.86
C GLU A 719 31.23 21.66 -7.20
N ASN A 720 30.76 20.45 -7.44
CA ASN A 720 30.09 20.06 -8.68
C ASN A 720 28.55 20.15 -8.61
N ARG A 721 27.97 20.34 -7.40
CA ARG A 721 26.49 20.28 -7.24
C ARG A 721 25.74 21.24 -8.16
N ASN A 722 26.20 22.46 -8.30
CA ASN A 722 25.55 23.46 -9.17
C ASN A 722 25.62 23.05 -10.64
N THR A 723 26.77 22.57 -11.12
CA THR A 723 26.97 22.11 -12.51
C THR A 723 26.09 20.91 -12.82
N VAL A 724 26.09 19.90 -11.96
CA VAL A 724 25.26 18.69 -12.10
C VAL A 724 23.77 19.05 -12.11
N PHE A 725 23.34 19.92 -11.16
CA PHE A 725 21.94 20.32 -11.09
C PHE A 725 21.50 21.15 -12.32
N ALA A 726 22.34 22.04 -12.83
CA ALA A 726 22.06 22.79 -14.05
C ALA A 726 21.76 21.84 -15.23
N GLY A 727 22.58 20.78 -15.40
CA GLY A 727 22.36 19.76 -16.43
C GLY A 727 21.07 18.92 -16.22
N ILE A 728 20.71 18.63 -14.96
CA ILE A 728 19.41 17.98 -14.63
C ILE A 728 18.25 18.89 -15.03
N LYS A 729 18.30 20.17 -14.64
CA LYS A 729 17.25 21.16 -14.86
C LYS A 729 17.00 21.43 -16.34
N GLU A 730 18.07 21.58 -17.13
CA GLU A 730 17.99 21.84 -18.56
C GLU A 730 17.19 20.75 -19.32
N ARG A 731 17.32 19.49 -18.89
CA ARG A 731 16.65 18.34 -19.53
C ARG A 731 15.17 18.20 -19.17
N LYS A 732 14.65 19.02 -18.23
CA LYS A 732 13.24 19.01 -17.84
C LYS A 732 12.84 17.61 -17.35
N MET A 733 11.97 16.91 -18.10
CA MET A 733 11.57 15.52 -17.86
C MET A 733 12.17 14.62 -18.96
N ALA A 734 13.43 14.24 -18.83
CA ALA A 734 14.09 13.29 -19.71
C ALA A 734 14.35 11.96 -18.97
N SER A 735 13.33 11.46 -18.31
CA SER A 735 13.33 10.21 -17.54
C SER A 735 11.94 9.60 -17.53
N GLY A 736 11.87 8.29 -17.42
CA GLY A 736 10.63 7.53 -17.29
C GLY A 736 10.29 7.20 -15.84
N MET A 737 9.27 6.37 -15.67
CA MET A 737 8.63 6.11 -14.39
C MET A 737 9.54 5.41 -13.36
N VAL A 738 10.43 4.53 -13.82
CA VAL A 738 11.35 3.75 -12.93
C VAL A 738 12.27 4.68 -12.15
N THR A 739 12.57 5.85 -12.69
CA THR A 739 13.55 6.78 -12.11
C THR A 739 12.91 7.99 -11.42
N LEU A 740 11.57 8.07 -11.38
CA LEU A 740 10.84 9.22 -10.83
C LEU A 740 10.95 9.42 -9.32
N ARG A 741 11.53 8.49 -8.59
CA ARG A 741 11.89 8.71 -7.20
C ARG A 741 12.99 9.77 -7.08
N TYR A 742 13.95 9.77 -8.00
CA TYR A 742 15.20 10.52 -7.91
C TYR A 742 15.17 11.91 -8.55
N LEU A 743 14.36 12.12 -9.60
CA LEU A 743 14.30 13.43 -10.25
C LEU A 743 13.67 14.51 -9.37
N PRO A 744 12.46 14.31 -8.78
CA PRO A 744 11.90 15.29 -7.85
C PRO A 744 12.74 15.44 -6.58
N GLU A 745 13.40 14.36 -6.12
CA GLU A 745 14.32 14.38 -4.98
C GLU A 745 15.53 15.29 -5.26
N ALA A 746 16.16 15.16 -6.43
CA ALA A 746 17.29 15.99 -6.81
C ALA A 746 16.90 17.49 -6.89
N ILE A 747 15.75 17.80 -7.48
CA ILE A 747 15.22 19.18 -7.59
C ILE A 747 14.90 19.74 -6.20
N GLY A 748 14.26 18.95 -5.36
CA GLY A 748 13.92 19.34 -3.99
C GLY A 748 15.15 19.59 -3.12
N GLN A 749 16.17 18.73 -3.21
CA GLN A 749 17.46 18.92 -2.52
C GLN A 749 18.23 20.17 -3.01
N ALA A 750 18.09 20.52 -4.30
CA ALA A 750 18.64 21.75 -4.82
C ALA A 750 17.92 23.02 -4.32
N GLY A 751 16.73 22.85 -3.74
CA GLY A 751 15.91 23.95 -3.25
C GLY A 751 15.14 24.71 -4.33
N ASP A 752 15.03 24.16 -5.54
CA ASP A 752 14.38 24.82 -6.68
C ASP A 752 12.87 24.49 -6.72
N GLY A 753 12.12 25.22 -5.89
CA GLY A 753 10.66 25.03 -5.78
C GLY A 753 9.90 25.35 -7.06
N GLU A 754 10.36 26.34 -7.84
CA GLU A 754 9.70 26.71 -9.10
C GLU A 754 9.83 25.58 -10.14
N HIS A 755 11.03 25.03 -10.30
CA HIS A 755 11.24 23.90 -11.19
C HIS A 755 10.48 22.64 -10.73
N LEU A 756 10.37 22.43 -9.42
CA LEU A 756 9.58 21.34 -8.88
C LEU A 756 8.09 21.46 -9.22
N ILE A 757 7.51 22.67 -9.12
CA ILE A 757 6.11 22.91 -9.54
C ILE A 757 5.96 22.65 -11.04
N ASP A 758 6.88 23.17 -11.87
CA ASP A 758 6.85 22.94 -13.33
C ASP A 758 6.86 21.44 -13.65
N LEU A 759 7.66 20.64 -12.95
CA LEU A 759 7.71 19.19 -13.15
C LEU A 759 6.33 18.52 -13.00
N TYR A 760 5.51 19.01 -12.06
CA TYR A 760 4.18 18.44 -11.79
C TYR A 760 3.03 19.11 -12.55
N THR A 761 3.24 20.32 -13.12
CA THR A 761 2.11 21.11 -13.63
C THR A 761 2.26 21.52 -15.09
N ASN A 762 3.43 21.35 -15.69
CA ASN A 762 3.68 21.69 -17.09
C ASN A 762 3.06 20.65 -18.03
N THR A 763 2.12 21.08 -18.88
CA THR A 763 1.42 20.20 -19.82
C THR A 763 2.16 19.98 -21.15
N THR A 764 3.26 20.71 -21.37
CA THR A 764 4.05 20.61 -22.61
C THR A 764 5.25 19.67 -22.47
N TRP A 765 5.70 19.42 -21.22
CA TRP A 765 6.74 18.43 -20.94
C TRP A 765 6.11 17.04 -20.84
N ASP A 766 6.91 16.01 -21.03
CA ASP A 766 6.54 14.70 -20.54
C ASP A 766 6.30 14.76 -19.04
N GLY A 767 5.34 14.02 -18.53
CA GLY A 767 5.01 14.08 -17.10
C GLY A 767 3.53 13.95 -16.79
N TRP A 768 3.22 13.99 -15.50
CA TRP A 768 1.85 13.78 -14.98
C TRP A 768 0.81 14.77 -15.50
N ALA A 769 1.19 16.07 -15.63
CA ALA A 769 0.26 17.08 -16.10
C ALA A 769 -0.13 16.88 -17.56
N LYS A 770 0.81 16.43 -18.41
CA LYS A 770 0.53 16.04 -19.80
C LYS A 770 -0.42 14.85 -19.86
N THR A 771 -0.21 13.84 -19.00
CA THR A 771 -1.12 12.71 -18.85
C THR A 771 -2.53 13.16 -18.50
N VAL A 772 -2.68 14.06 -17.50
CA VAL A 772 -3.99 14.64 -17.12
C VAL A 772 -4.59 15.43 -18.28
N ALA A 773 -3.82 16.27 -18.96
CA ALA A 773 -4.29 17.08 -20.09
C ALA A 773 -4.79 16.22 -21.27
N LYS A 774 -4.22 15.03 -21.48
CA LYS A 774 -4.69 14.03 -22.44
C LYS A 774 -5.89 13.20 -21.97
N GLY A 775 -6.46 13.49 -20.80
CA GLY A 775 -7.62 12.80 -20.23
C GLY A 775 -7.27 11.49 -19.49
N GLY A 776 -6.00 11.26 -19.17
CA GLY A 776 -5.56 10.15 -18.33
C GLY A 776 -6.16 10.24 -16.93
N THR A 777 -6.63 9.12 -16.42
CA THR A 777 -7.26 9.01 -15.08
C THR A 777 -6.48 8.09 -14.13
N MET A 778 -5.46 7.43 -14.65
CA MET A 778 -4.39 6.74 -13.93
C MET A 778 -3.04 7.14 -14.51
N THR A 779 -1.97 6.90 -13.78
CA THR A 779 -0.60 7.00 -14.32
C THR A 779 -0.38 5.92 -15.38
N TRP A 780 0.48 6.22 -16.32
CA TRP A 780 0.76 5.38 -17.49
C TRP A 780 2.09 4.62 -17.35
N GLU A 781 2.31 3.63 -18.20
CA GLU A 781 3.56 2.88 -18.28
C GLU A 781 4.72 3.73 -18.84
N ALA A 782 4.40 4.60 -19.79
CA ALA A 782 5.31 5.56 -20.41
C ALA A 782 4.58 6.89 -20.67
N TRP A 783 5.32 7.99 -20.87
CA TRP A 783 4.69 9.30 -21.14
C TRP A 783 3.94 9.36 -22.48
N ASP A 784 4.28 8.49 -23.41
CA ASP A 784 3.69 8.33 -24.74
C ASP A 784 2.85 7.03 -24.86
N ALA A 785 2.46 6.43 -23.76
CA ALA A 785 1.76 5.13 -23.73
C ALA A 785 0.47 5.12 -24.56
N ASP A 786 -0.21 6.27 -24.72
CA ASP A 786 -1.42 6.43 -25.51
C ASP A 786 -1.18 6.23 -27.03
N VAL A 787 0.03 6.46 -27.51
CA VAL A 787 0.44 6.27 -28.92
C VAL A 787 1.37 5.07 -29.12
N ALA A 788 2.15 4.71 -28.08
CA ALA A 788 3.05 3.57 -28.13
C ALA A 788 2.36 2.23 -27.83
N ASN A 789 1.05 2.24 -27.57
CA ASN A 789 0.26 1.06 -27.16
C ASN A 789 0.75 0.41 -25.86
N GLU A 790 1.34 1.19 -24.96
CA GLU A 790 1.72 0.76 -23.61
C GLU A 790 0.52 0.91 -22.65
N SER A 791 0.65 0.41 -21.42
CA SER A 791 -0.46 0.40 -20.46
C SER A 791 -0.85 1.81 -19.98
N LEU A 792 -2.14 2.15 -20.05
CA LEU A 792 -2.70 3.40 -19.50
C LEU A 792 -3.18 3.25 -18.04
N SER A 793 -2.88 2.11 -17.42
CA SER A 793 -3.19 1.83 -16.00
C SER A 793 -2.00 1.23 -15.29
N HIS A 794 -0.91 2.01 -15.14
CA HIS A 794 0.34 1.56 -14.54
C HIS A 794 0.67 2.42 -13.31
N PRO A 795 0.47 1.91 -12.08
CA PRO A 795 0.44 2.71 -10.86
C PRO A 795 1.80 3.26 -10.39
N TRP A 796 2.93 2.79 -10.92
CA TRP A 796 4.28 3.15 -10.46
C TRP A 796 4.58 4.65 -10.48
N GLY A 797 3.92 5.43 -11.37
CA GLY A 797 4.01 6.89 -11.35
C GLY A 797 3.49 7.56 -10.07
N ALA A 798 2.84 6.80 -9.17
CA ALA A 798 2.41 7.30 -7.85
C ALA A 798 3.59 7.58 -6.91
N ILE A 799 4.81 7.14 -7.20
CA ILE A 799 6.02 7.46 -6.44
C ILE A 799 6.22 8.97 -6.27
N GLY A 800 5.76 9.78 -7.23
CA GLY A 800 5.77 11.24 -7.16
C GLY A 800 5.07 11.85 -5.95
N LEU A 801 4.16 11.11 -5.29
CA LEU A 801 3.50 11.53 -4.06
C LEU A 801 4.50 11.80 -2.92
N LEU A 802 5.60 11.04 -2.85
CA LEU A 802 6.62 11.21 -1.80
C LEU A 802 7.25 12.61 -1.86
N ALA A 803 7.65 13.07 -3.04
CA ALA A 803 8.24 14.40 -3.19
C ALA A 803 7.23 15.52 -2.95
N MET A 804 5.95 15.34 -3.31
CA MET A 804 4.90 16.29 -2.95
C MET A 804 4.77 16.44 -1.42
N GLN A 805 4.80 15.32 -0.69
CA GLN A 805 4.76 15.34 0.76
C GLN A 805 6.03 15.94 1.37
N GLN A 806 7.19 15.54 0.85
CA GLN A 806 8.48 15.94 1.40
C GLN A 806 8.83 17.41 1.12
N TYR A 807 8.48 17.93 -0.05
CA TYR A 807 8.90 19.26 -0.47
C TYR A 807 7.78 20.29 -0.50
N MET A 808 6.54 19.90 -0.85
CA MET A 808 5.42 20.85 -0.89
C MET A 808 4.79 21.04 0.51
N LEU A 809 4.64 19.97 1.27
CA LEU A 809 4.24 20.02 2.68
C LEU A 809 5.44 20.13 3.63
N GLY A 810 6.63 19.73 3.17
CA GLY A 810 7.87 19.87 3.90
C GLY A 810 8.18 18.72 4.86
N VAL A 811 7.43 17.61 4.86
CA VAL A 811 7.55 16.57 5.90
C VAL A 811 8.55 15.51 5.51
N THR A 812 9.60 15.37 6.32
CA THR A 812 10.60 14.29 6.24
C THR A 812 10.66 13.56 7.57
N VAL A 813 10.57 12.23 7.55
CA VAL A 813 10.73 11.40 8.76
C VAL A 813 12.22 11.23 9.06
N LEU A 814 12.67 11.71 10.21
CA LEU A 814 14.08 11.64 10.64
C LEU A 814 14.37 10.48 11.59
N LYS A 815 13.35 10.05 12.35
CA LYS A 815 13.40 8.87 13.22
C LYS A 815 12.18 8.00 13.03
N PRO A 816 12.31 6.69 13.20
CA PRO A 816 11.22 5.74 12.98
C PRO A 816 9.91 6.12 13.69
N GLN A 817 8.78 5.72 13.12
CA GLN A 817 7.43 5.98 13.66
C GLN A 817 7.11 7.46 13.82
N TYR A 818 7.70 8.36 13.05
CA TYR A 818 7.51 9.80 13.20
C TYR A 818 7.95 10.35 14.59
N GLU A 819 8.83 9.66 15.33
CA GLU A 819 9.33 10.14 16.62
C GLU A 819 9.96 11.53 16.49
N LEU A 820 10.74 11.72 15.41
CA LEU A 820 11.23 13.01 15.00
C LEU A 820 10.96 13.21 13.51
N VAL A 821 10.31 14.31 13.18
CA VAL A 821 10.08 14.73 11.80
C VAL A 821 10.73 16.09 11.55
N GLN A 822 11.10 16.37 10.31
CA GLN A 822 11.41 17.70 9.84
C GLN A 822 10.19 18.26 9.10
N ILE A 823 9.85 19.52 9.32
CA ILE A 823 8.86 20.25 8.52
C ILE A 823 9.56 21.45 7.91
N LYS A 824 9.84 21.34 6.60
CA LYS A 824 10.65 22.26 5.82
C LYS A 824 10.11 22.41 4.40
N PRO A 825 8.95 23.08 4.22
CA PRO A 825 8.40 23.33 2.89
C PRO A 825 9.37 24.17 2.05
N LEU A 826 9.45 23.88 0.74
CA LEU A 826 10.21 24.76 -0.17
C LEU A 826 9.54 26.14 -0.32
N ASP A 827 10.30 27.12 -0.72
CA ASP A 827 9.77 28.39 -1.20
C ASP A 827 9.44 28.28 -2.69
N PHE A 828 8.16 28.39 -3.03
CA PHE A 828 7.64 28.27 -4.40
C PHE A 828 7.37 29.61 -5.07
N GLY A 829 7.82 30.72 -4.51
CA GLY A 829 7.53 32.04 -5.04
C GLY A 829 6.02 32.30 -5.16
N ASP A 830 5.60 32.87 -6.27
CA ASP A 830 4.19 33.14 -6.57
C ASP A 830 3.46 31.97 -7.25
N GLN A 831 4.16 30.90 -7.63
CA GLN A 831 3.56 29.75 -8.28
C GLN A 831 2.66 28.95 -7.35
N LEU A 832 2.97 28.91 -6.03
CA LEU A 832 2.16 28.23 -5.05
C LEU A 832 1.90 29.11 -3.82
N LYS A 833 0.64 29.49 -3.60
CA LYS A 833 0.25 30.40 -2.53
C LYS A 833 -0.14 29.69 -1.23
N PHE A 834 -0.53 28.44 -1.31
CA PHE A 834 -0.76 27.59 -0.14
C PHE A 834 -0.66 26.11 -0.52
N ALA A 835 -0.31 25.28 0.45
CA ALA A 835 -0.53 23.84 0.44
C ALA A 835 -0.92 23.37 1.84
N LYS A 836 -1.82 22.39 1.88
CA LYS A 836 -2.26 21.72 3.10
C LYS A 836 -2.39 20.21 2.86
N GLY A 837 -2.05 19.43 3.86
CA GLY A 837 -2.16 17.98 3.79
C GLY A 837 -2.00 17.30 5.14
N VAL A 838 -2.25 16.00 5.14
CA VAL A 838 -2.20 15.15 6.32
C VAL A 838 -1.32 13.92 6.07
N PHE A 839 -0.54 13.55 7.08
CA PHE A 839 0.24 12.33 7.14
C PHE A 839 -0.37 11.39 8.19
N PRO A 840 -0.92 10.25 7.79
CA PRO A 840 -1.48 9.27 8.71
C PRO A 840 -0.38 8.42 9.37
N GLY A 841 0.28 8.97 10.38
CA GLY A 841 1.35 8.32 11.11
C GLY A 841 0.86 7.31 12.16
N ASP A 842 1.77 6.46 12.63
CA ASP A 842 1.49 5.48 13.68
C ASP A 842 1.23 6.10 15.06
N ARG A 843 1.73 7.32 15.25
CA ARG A 843 1.53 8.09 16.50
C ARG A 843 0.31 9.01 16.44
N GLY A 844 -0.32 9.14 15.28
CA GLY A 844 -1.44 10.03 15.01
C GLY A 844 -1.24 10.78 13.70
N ASN A 845 -2.24 11.55 13.31
CA ASN A 845 -2.19 12.35 12.09
C ASN A 845 -1.34 13.60 12.28
N LEU A 846 -0.27 13.74 11.50
CA LEU A 846 0.49 14.97 11.38
C LEU A 846 -0.12 15.81 10.26
N ALA A 847 -0.53 17.06 10.53
CA ALA A 847 -1.08 17.95 9.52
C ALA A 847 -0.22 19.18 9.34
N VAL A 848 0.00 19.57 8.10
CA VAL A 848 0.70 20.81 7.72
C VAL A 848 -0.21 21.63 6.81
N ASN A 849 -0.35 22.91 7.15
CA ASN A 849 -1.05 23.89 6.34
C ASN A 849 -0.23 25.17 6.33
N TRP A 850 0.23 25.58 5.17
CA TRP A 850 0.92 26.86 5.02
C TRP A 850 0.28 27.70 3.91
N GLU A 851 0.36 29.02 4.10
CA GLU A 851 -0.06 30.03 3.13
C GLU A 851 0.97 31.16 3.05
N ARG A 852 1.12 31.70 1.87
CA ARG A 852 1.97 32.85 1.56
C ARG A 852 1.19 33.92 0.81
N ASN A 853 1.38 35.17 1.18
CA ASN A 853 0.93 36.32 0.44
C ASN A 853 2.03 37.40 0.44
N THR A 854 1.76 38.58 -0.12
CA THR A 854 2.73 39.68 -0.23
C THR A 854 3.14 40.28 1.11
N GLN A 855 2.50 39.91 2.22
CA GLN A 855 2.75 40.49 3.55
C GLN A 855 3.37 39.49 4.51
N ARG A 856 2.99 38.22 4.43
CA ARG A 856 3.41 37.19 5.38
C ARG A 856 3.42 35.78 4.80
N TYR A 857 4.26 34.94 5.42
CA TYR A 857 4.17 33.49 5.39
C TYR A 857 3.58 33.00 6.70
N LEU A 858 2.56 32.17 6.64
CA LEU A 858 1.89 31.58 7.79
C LEU A 858 1.89 30.06 7.65
N MET A 859 2.30 29.33 8.70
CA MET A 859 2.23 27.89 8.75
C MET A 859 1.56 27.44 10.04
N THR A 860 0.57 26.54 9.91
CA THR A 860 -0.08 25.86 11.04
C THR A 860 0.26 24.39 10.96
N VAL A 861 0.78 23.82 12.06
CA VAL A 861 1.16 22.42 12.14
C VAL A 861 0.42 21.78 13.31
N THR A 862 -0.23 20.63 13.04
CA THR A 862 -0.79 19.76 14.10
C THR A 862 0.17 18.61 14.31
N ILE A 863 0.79 18.52 15.48
CA ILE A 863 1.78 17.50 15.84
C ILE A 863 1.13 16.56 16.85
N PRO A 864 1.04 15.25 16.57
CA PRO A 864 0.51 14.26 17.51
C PRO A 864 1.36 14.13 18.79
N ALA A 865 0.77 13.61 19.87
CA ALA A 865 1.53 13.22 21.05
C ALA A 865 2.64 12.20 20.69
N ASN A 866 3.76 12.24 21.40
CA ASN A 866 4.97 11.45 21.12
C ASN A 866 5.69 11.79 19.79
N VAL A 867 5.36 12.89 19.14
CA VAL A 867 6.05 13.39 17.96
C VAL A 867 6.74 14.70 18.28
N THR A 868 7.97 14.82 17.84
CA THR A 868 8.72 16.09 17.84
C THR A 868 8.96 16.52 16.40
N ALA A 869 8.73 17.78 16.09
CA ALA A 869 8.96 18.33 14.76
C ALA A 869 10.06 19.40 14.79
N LYS A 870 11.09 19.23 13.96
CA LYS A 870 12.10 20.24 13.65
C LYS A 870 11.53 21.17 12.59
N ILE A 871 11.17 22.39 12.97
CA ILE A 871 10.38 23.32 12.16
C ILE A 871 11.26 24.36 11.49
N TYR A 872 11.14 24.45 10.17
CA TYR A 872 11.80 25.44 9.32
C TYR A 872 10.79 26.33 8.62
N ILE A 873 11.06 27.62 8.64
CA ILE A 873 10.27 28.66 7.98
C ILE A 873 11.10 29.23 6.83
N PRO A 874 10.58 29.25 5.57
CA PRO A 874 11.29 29.88 4.45
C PRO A 874 11.51 31.36 4.69
N LYS A 875 12.66 31.89 4.28
CA LYS A 875 12.98 33.33 4.36
C LYS A 875 12.16 34.14 3.38
N CYS A 876 11.66 33.54 2.31
CA CYS A 876 10.90 34.19 1.24
C CYS A 876 11.62 35.43 0.66
N GLY A 877 12.94 35.32 0.48
CA GLY A 877 13.78 36.38 -0.04
C GLY A 877 14.00 37.60 0.89
N LYS A 878 13.61 37.50 2.16
CA LYS A 878 13.74 38.61 3.13
C LYS A 878 14.86 38.35 4.12
N PRO A 879 15.64 39.41 4.48
CA PRO A 879 16.69 39.29 5.50
C PRO A 879 16.10 39.15 6.90
N GLY A 880 16.96 38.79 7.86
CA GLY A 880 16.63 38.66 9.28
C GLY A 880 16.02 37.28 9.59
N ASN A 881 15.97 36.98 10.90
CA ASN A 881 15.58 35.66 11.43
C ASN A 881 14.49 35.75 12.51
N SER A 882 13.75 36.85 12.55
CA SER A 882 12.60 37.03 13.46
C SER A 882 11.36 36.31 12.92
N ILE A 883 10.72 35.51 13.76
CA ILE A 883 9.47 34.79 13.49
C ILE A 883 8.56 34.84 14.72
N TRP A 884 7.28 34.61 14.53
CA TRP A 884 6.31 34.43 15.63
C TRP A 884 5.96 32.93 15.72
N VAL A 885 6.00 32.41 16.93
CA VAL A 885 5.55 31.06 17.27
C VAL A 885 4.45 31.18 18.31
N ASP A 886 3.23 30.76 17.99
CA ASP A 886 2.04 30.84 18.84
C ASP A 886 1.78 32.28 19.38
N GLY A 887 2.01 33.27 18.52
CA GLY A 887 1.82 34.69 18.84
C GLY A 887 2.98 35.35 19.60
N LYS A 888 4.02 34.61 19.98
CA LYS A 888 5.22 35.14 20.62
C LYS A 888 6.35 35.27 19.60
N GLN A 889 6.94 36.47 19.53
CA GLN A 889 8.09 36.71 18.68
C GLN A 889 9.35 36.06 19.27
N ILE A 890 10.10 35.33 18.42
CA ILE A 890 11.37 34.74 18.74
C ILE A 890 12.40 35.03 17.63
N THR A 891 13.66 34.92 17.97
CA THR A 891 14.78 34.90 17.01
C THR A 891 15.17 33.44 16.72
N GLY A 892 14.91 32.98 15.51
CA GLY A 892 15.28 31.63 15.09
C GLY A 892 16.73 31.54 14.61
N ILE A 893 17.19 30.33 14.32
CA ILE A 893 18.53 30.09 13.79
C ILE A 893 18.46 30.09 12.26
N GLN A 894 19.27 30.91 11.62
CA GLN A 894 19.34 30.93 10.16
C GLN A 894 20.17 29.74 9.65
N GLU A 895 19.55 28.94 8.76
CA GLU A 895 20.19 27.85 8.03
C GLU A 895 19.91 28.02 6.52
N GLY A 896 20.82 28.66 5.80
CA GLY A 896 20.65 28.98 4.38
C GLY A 896 19.44 29.89 4.13
N GLU A 897 18.51 29.46 3.29
CA GLU A 897 17.27 30.18 2.96
C GLU A 897 16.12 29.90 3.95
N TYR A 898 16.42 29.31 5.11
CA TYR A 898 15.45 28.97 6.14
C TYR A 898 15.79 29.55 7.50
N ILE A 899 14.77 29.61 8.34
CA ILE A 899 14.88 29.94 9.76
C ILE A 899 14.38 28.73 10.54
N LEU A 900 15.25 28.12 11.32
CA LEU A 900 14.89 27.07 12.24
C LEU A 900 14.23 27.67 13.47
N ALA A 901 12.94 27.35 13.68
CA ALA A 901 12.19 27.73 14.85
C ALA A 901 12.53 26.91 16.10
N GLY A 902 13.05 25.69 15.89
CA GLY A 902 13.45 24.76 16.93
C GLY A 902 12.77 23.40 16.82
N ASN A 903 12.92 22.58 17.84
CA ASN A 903 12.22 21.32 18.02
C ASN A 903 10.91 21.60 18.78
N ILE A 904 9.80 21.37 18.15
CA ILE A 904 8.45 21.64 18.67
C ILE A 904 7.76 20.31 18.95
N GLY A 905 7.20 20.15 20.14
CA GLY A 905 6.47 18.95 20.55
C GLY A 905 5.02 18.95 20.06
N SER A 906 4.21 18.06 20.64
CA SER A 906 2.79 17.87 20.27
C SER A 906 1.93 19.12 20.46
N GLY A 907 0.82 19.16 19.74
CA GLY A 907 -0.18 20.25 19.78
C GLY A 907 -0.37 20.92 18.45
N VAL A 908 -1.24 21.95 18.44
CA VAL A 908 -1.42 22.83 17.28
C VAL A 908 -0.54 24.06 17.47
N HIS A 909 0.37 24.27 16.53
CA HIS A 909 1.33 25.37 16.56
C HIS A 909 1.20 26.23 15.32
N ARG A 910 1.30 27.54 15.52
CA ARG A 910 1.23 28.55 14.47
C ARG A 910 2.55 29.29 14.35
N PHE A 911 3.11 29.31 13.17
CA PHE A 911 4.34 30.00 12.82
C PHE A 911 4.04 31.11 11.82
N GLU A 912 4.54 32.30 12.07
CA GLU A 912 4.33 33.45 11.19
C GLU A 912 5.63 34.21 10.96
N ARG A 913 5.84 34.65 9.72
CA ARG A 913 6.94 35.48 9.29
C ARG A 913 6.41 36.61 8.40
N SER A 914 6.85 37.86 8.65
CA SER A 914 6.63 38.99 7.72
C SER A 914 7.48 38.80 6.47
N VAL A 915 6.91 39.04 5.30
CA VAL A 915 7.59 39.03 3.99
C VAL A 915 7.58 40.39 3.35
N LYS A 916 7.16 41.45 4.10
CA LYS A 916 7.28 42.85 3.71
C LYS A 916 8.67 43.40 3.99
#